data_661a3788c1cdea9570d4e94311f58175
#
_entry.id   661a3788c1cdea9570d4e94311f58175
#
_cell.length_a   1.000
_cell.length_b   1.000
_cell.length_c   1.000
_cell.angle_alpha   90.00
_cell.angle_beta   90.00
_cell.angle_gamma   90.00
#
_symmetry.space_group_name_H-M   'P 1'
#
loop_
_entity.id
_entity.type
_entity.pdbx_description
1 polymer ?
#
loop_
_entity_poly.entity_id
_entity_poly.type
_entity_poly.pdbx_seq_one_letter_code
_entity_poly.pdbx_strand_id
1 'polypeptide(L)'
;MKNNLQQKVALSLLAGAMLFGTGYIANTSIAYAASASKDINIQPNISADDNLDGLTVSKQAENNKKAENNTIIISGGKAYDVYAAVTGGGDAVGNTAQMSGGTVAYLGGAATDYGDGDDGSVISNKVIMSDGKAQEVVGGEAFGTGTVETNCVTMTGGEAQNVYGGATYNSSATGNYVEISGKAIVTGSGDNGYEEDGVKTTNKGVYGAISGDPKGDNEVTFGSLENNSVKISGAAHISNAYGAYSFGGADVIGNSVELMGNATVSGDVYGGYSKTGSVTGNTVKIGGNATVSGNVYGGYSKTGAVISNIVDIGGNATVIGNVYGGTAPNTENEINLSGNANVDNANLFGYDKKTSTVSFSRTLSQKADSSGNILTIKGWSGSVKQINNFYEIRFTEIDLDNLKYNNTVLTVGNSEKSDLSNTVINVKDVNFKSGTEINAGTTLNLIASSDSKKLNIDKENVKFGSFMAAGVAQEGTGELYIDDNGNIVQKITEVHASGQTHLVAENRAVAAAFVNQGSELIADALDTLSRTDGYGVKTFAAVYGNHSKYDVNSDLKINGWSSIVGVGSEKQLAQGDFSWGVFYENGSGNYRTANSFNNEFFRGDGSLVYNGGGIAASYAKKSGSYTEASLRAGMLKSEMDNALKDITGAGYGYKSETAYYGAHLGIGKILTLNESTSVDVYGKFFHTDNEGDNFDVAGDKFEFDSITSDRLRLGTRYTVNKNNKWSSYYGIAWEYEFNGDADMKAMNKAVPTQSMQGSSYMAEIGLNYQPNTASPWSFDLSMRGYAGEREGFSGNVQAIYNF
;
A
#
# COMPACT_ATOMS: atom_id res chain seq x y z
N MET A 1 -9.88 19.68 21.82
CA MET A 1 -9.25 19.49 20.50
C MET A 1 -9.69 20.51 19.42
N LYS A 2 -10.19 21.71 19.76
CA LYS A 2 -10.60 22.74 18.79
C LYS A 2 -9.67 23.96 18.71
N ASN A 3 -8.68 24.09 19.59
CA ASN A 3 -7.83 25.28 19.66
C ASN A 3 -6.49 25.18 18.90
N ASN A 4 -6.17 24.02 18.27
CA ASN A 4 -4.91 23.86 17.53
C ASN A 4 -5.02 24.10 16.02
N LEU A 5 -6.23 24.26 15.49
CA LEU A 5 -6.42 24.48 14.06
C LEU A 5 -6.41 25.98 13.70
N GLN A 6 -6.81 26.87 14.61
CA GLN A 6 -6.81 28.30 14.37
C GLN A 6 -5.41 28.93 14.48
N GLN A 7 -4.48 28.37 15.26
CA GLN A 7 -3.10 28.85 15.32
C GLN A 7 -2.25 28.46 14.10
N LYS A 8 -2.55 27.35 13.43
CA LYS A 8 -1.83 26.95 12.21
C LYS A 8 -2.31 27.67 10.95
N VAL A 9 -3.53 28.19 10.94
CA VAL A 9 -4.05 29.00 9.83
C VAL A 9 -3.60 30.46 9.96
N ALA A 10 -3.37 30.96 11.16
CA ALA A 10 -2.85 32.33 11.39
C ALA A 10 -1.35 32.48 11.03
N LEU A 11 -0.54 31.41 11.13
CA LEU A 11 0.88 31.45 10.74
C LEU A 11 1.11 31.37 9.22
N SER A 12 0.19 30.79 8.47
CA SER A 12 0.28 30.72 7.00
C SER A 12 -0.22 32.01 6.29
N LEU A 13 -0.99 32.83 6.97
CA LEU A 13 -1.47 34.14 6.44
C LEU A 13 -0.54 35.29 6.74
N LEU A 14 0.38 35.18 7.70
CA LEU A 14 1.36 36.22 8.02
C LEU A 14 2.59 36.19 7.08
N ALA A 15 2.84 35.09 6.38
CA ALA A 15 3.93 35.00 5.40
C ALA A 15 3.57 35.58 4.00
N GLY A 16 2.30 35.90 3.76
CA GLY A 16 1.82 36.45 2.49
C GLY A 16 1.69 37.98 2.41
N ALA A 17 1.90 38.71 3.49
CA ALA A 17 1.55 40.15 3.57
C ALA A 17 2.75 41.12 3.65
N MET A 18 3.99 40.65 3.40
CA MET A 18 5.17 41.52 3.39
C MET A 18 5.86 41.67 2.02
N LEU A 19 5.11 41.60 0.96
CA LEU A 19 5.64 41.82 -0.39
C LEU A 19 4.86 42.93 -1.10
N PHE A 20 4.94 44.19 -0.64
CA PHE A 20 4.75 45.38 -1.47
C PHE A 20 5.11 46.64 -0.66
N GLY A 21 6.28 47.18 -0.94
CA GLY A 21 6.70 48.52 -0.44
C GLY A 21 7.88 49.02 -1.25
N THR A 22 7.57 49.82 -2.25
CA THR A 22 8.52 50.54 -3.10
C THR A 22 9.28 51.58 -2.29
N GLY A 23 10.62 51.64 -2.41
CA GLY A 23 11.44 52.72 -1.89
C GLY A 23 12.86 52.68 -2.42
N TYR A 24 13.17 53.64 -3.34
CA TYR A 24 14.50 53.98 -3.84
C TYR A 24 15.48 54.27 -2.73
N ILE A 25 16.69 53.70 -2.75
CA ILE A 25 17.90 54.35 -2.22
C ILE A 25 19.15 53.90 -3.02
N ALA A 26 19.97 54.91 -3.35
CA ALA A 26 21.18 54.78 -4.16
C ALA A 26 22.39 54.28 -3.37
N ASN A 27 23.30 53.65 -4.12
CA ASN A 27 24.74 53.46 -3.89
C ASN A 27 25.25 53.56 -2.48
N THR A 28 25.69 52.43 -1.88
CA THR A 28 26.80 52.45 -0.97
C THR A 28 27.57 51.10 -0.96
N SER A 29 28.85 51.28 -0.93
CA SER A 29 29.94 50.33 -0.74
C SER A 29 29.71 49.26 0.33
N ILE A 30 30.19 48.14 0.03
CA ILE A 30 30.17 46.88 0.78
C ILE A 30 30.80 47.05 2.13
N ALA A 31 30.09 46.70 3.18
CA ALA A 31 30.63 46.62 4.53
C ALA A 31 31.00 45.17 4.86
N TYR A 32 32.27 44.97 5.17
CA TYR A 32 32.72 43.78 5.89
C TYR A 32 32.17 43.84 7.32
N ALA A 33 31.42 42.86 7.75
CA ALA A 33 30.97 42.72 9.12
C ALA A 33 31.56 41.47 9.74
N ALA A 34 32.54 41.65 10.61
CA ALA A 34 33.03 40.63 11.52
C ALA A 34 32.05 40.43 12.68
N SER A 35 31.80 39.16 13.01
CA SER A 35 31.28 38.57 14.25
C SER A 35 29.94 39.06 14.81
N ALA A 36 29.12 38.06 15.05
CA ALA A 36 27.91 37.89 15.88
C ALA A 36 26.60 37.82 15.07
N SER A 37 25.86 36.73 15.34
CA SER A 37 24.54 36.42 14.78
C SER A 37 23.65 37.61 14.52
N LYS A 38 23.54 38.07 13.28
CA LYS A 38 22.52 38.99 12.80
C LYS A 38 22.27 38.67 11.31
N ASP A 39 21.02 38.56 10.96
CA ASP A 39 20.57 38.47 9.57
C ASP A 39 21.09 39.67 8.78
N ILE A 40 21.91 39.45 7.78
CA ILE A 40 22.35 40.50 6.84
C ILE A 40 21.47 40.37 5.62
N ASN A 41 20.49 41.27 5.51
CA ASN A 41 19.67 41.39 4.31
C ASN A 41 20.47 42.29 3.32
N ILE A 42 21.19 41.65 2.38
CA ILE A 42 21.86 42.34 1.29
C ILE A 42 20.82 42.48 0.19
N GLN A 43 20.22 43.65 0.05
CA GLN A 43 19.48 44.06 -1.14
C GLN A 43 20.43 44.76 -2.10
N PRO A 44 21.01 44.06 -3.11
CA PRO A 44 21.84 44.75 -4.08
C PRO A 44 20.96 45.32 -5.19
N ASN A 45 20.63 46.60 -5.16
CA ASN A 45 20.43 47.35 -6.37
C ASN A 45 21.82 47.59 -6.98
N ILE A 46 22.40 46.58 -7.60
CA ILE A 46 23.59 46.77 -8.45
C ILE A 46 23.07 46.99 -9.86
N SER A 47 23.38 48.13 -10.45
CA SER A 47 22.97 48.47 -11.81
C SER A 47 23.61 47.59 -12.84
N ALA A 48 22.95 47.36 -13.98
CA ALA A 48 23.35 46.39 -15.01
C ALA A 48 24.70 46.70 -15.70
N ASP A 49 25.36 47.85 -15.39
CA ASP A 49 26.58 48.32 -16.04
C ASP A 49 27.87 48.14 -15.21
N ASP A 50 27.78 47.68 -13.98
CA ASP A 50 28.96 47.49 -13.15
C ASP A 50 29.60 46.12 -13.40
N ASN A 51 30.76 46.13 -14.04
CA ASN A 51 31.58 44.92 -14.23
C ASN A 51 32.23 44.59 -12.88
N LEU A 52 31.64 43.65 -12.17
CA LEU A 52 32.07 43.21 -10.83
C LEU A 52 33.05 42.04 -10.90
N ASP A 53 34.07 42.13 -11.77
CA ASP A 53 35.18 41.20 -11.74
C ASP A 53 35.84 41.23 -10.38
N GLY A 54 35.63 40.23 -9.57
CA GLY A 54 36.31 40.03 -8.29
C GLY A 54 35.55 40.44 -7.01
N LEU A 55 34.23 40.65 -7.06
CA LEU A 55 33.48 40.94 -5.84
C LEU A 55 33.02 39.62 -5.15
N THR A 56 33.63 39.34 -4.02
CA THR A 56 33.20 38.27 -3.10
C THR A 56 32.27 38.84 -2.04
N VAL A 57 31.08 38.27 -1.92
CA VAL A 57 30.10 38.62 -0.86
C VAL A 57 29.97 37.41 0.05
N SER A 58 30.67 37.46 1.16
CA SER A 58 30.60 36.39 2.16
C SER A 58 30.56 36.96 3.57
N LYS A 59 29.94 36.24 4.49
CA LYS A 59 30.11 36.47 5.91
C LYS A 59 31.27 35.61 6.38
N GLN A 60 32.43 36.22 6.54
CA GLN A 60 33.63 35.53 7.00
C GLN A 60 33.66 35.47 8.53
N ALA A 61 33.79 34.26 9.10
CA ALA A 61 34.13 34.11 10.52
C ALA A 61 35.64 34.28 10.72
N GLU A 62 36.06 34.84 11.84
CA GLU A 62 37.46 34.89 12.25
C GLU A 62 38.02 33.44 12.34
N ASN A 63 39.31 33.26 12.12
CA ASN A 63 40.00 31.95 12.17
C ASN A 63 39.53 31.07 13.36
N ASN A 64 39.16 29.84 13.09
CA ASN A 64 38.66 28.82 14.04
C ASN A 64 37.35 29.17 14.77
N LYS A 65 36.56 30.16 14.31
CA LYS A 65 35.24 30.45 14.83
C LYS A 65 34.12 29.88 13.96
N LYS A 66 33.08 29.42 14.62
CA LYS A 66 31.90 28.89 13.98
C LYS A 66 31.06 29.97 13.29
N ALA A 67 30.53 29.69 12.10
CA ALA A 67 29.55 30.55 11.41
C ALA A 67 28.17 29.87 11.41
N GLU A 68 27.21 30.47 12.07
CA GLU A 68 25.89 29.85 12.26
C GLU A 68 24.73 30.71 11.79
N ASN A 69 23.72 30.09 11.17
CA ASN A 69 22.41 30.67 10.88
C ASN A 69 22.45 32.03 10.15
N ASN A 70 23.43 32.21 9.28
CA ASN A 70 23.49 33.43 8.47
C ASN A 70 22.58 33.27 7.24
N THR A 71 21.99 34.39 6.80
CA THR A 71 21.17 34.42 5.59
C THR A 71 21.66 35.50 4.64
N ILE A 72 21.78 35.15 3.34
CA ILE A 72 22.03 36.08 2.24
C ILE A 72 20.87 36.00 1.26
N ILE A 73 20.36 37.14 0.80
CA ILE A 73 19.26 37.21 -0.18
C ILE A 73 19.73 38.00 -1.39
N ILE A 74 19.58 37.43 -2.58
CA ILE A 74 19.92 38.02 -3.88
C ILE A 74 18.63 38.13 -4.69
N SER A 75 18.23 39.34 -5.00
CA SER A 75 17.04 39.63 -5.83
C SER A 75 17.38 40.17 -7.24
N GLY A 76 18.66 40.45 -7.51
CA GLY A 76 19.12 40.99 -8.78
C GLY A 76 20.62 41.31 -8.75
N GLY A 77 21.12 41.95 -9.80
CA GLY A 77 22.52 42.36 -9.89
C GLY A 77 23.48 41.27 -10.34
N LYS A 78 24.79 41.54 -10.24
CA LYS A 78 25.88 40.60 -10.60
C LYS A 78 26.89 40.52 -9.46
N ALA A 79 27.36 39.33 -9.15
CA ALA A 79 28.46 39.07 -8.22
C ALA A 79 29.32 37.91 -8.72
N TYR A 80 30.55 37.77 -8.22
CA TYR A 80 31.41 36.64 -8.52
C TYR A 80 31.11 35.49 -7.55
N ASP A 81 31.53 35.59 -6.29
CA ASP A 81 31.27 34.58 -5.25
C ASP A 81 30.25 35.08 -4.23
N VAL A 82 29.23 34.32 -3.93
CA VAL A 82 28.24 34.58 -2.91
C VAL A 82 28.06 33.37 -2.00
N TYR A 83 28.52 33.49 -0.77
CA TYR A 83 28.34 32.43 0.26
C TYR A 83 27.64 33.02 1.49
N ALA A 84 26.65 32.36 2.04
CA ALA A 84 26.04 32.76 3.28
C ALA A 84 27.02 32.73 4.47
N ALA A 85 28.01 31.82 4.41
CA ALA A 85 29.10 31.75 5.36
C ALA A 85 30.40 31.23 4.73
N VAL A 86 31.55 31.77 5.16
CA VAL A 86 32.89 31.20 4.90
C VAL A 86 33.65 31.17 6.21
N THR A 87 34.30 30.03 6.52
CA THR A 87 35.05 29.86 7.77
C THR A 87 36.50 29.44 7.46
N GLY A 88 37.46 29.92 8.26
CA GLY A 88 38.84 29.44 8.27
C GLY A 88 39.06 28.52 9.47
N GLY A 89 38.78 27.20 9.30
CA GLY A 89 38.97 26.15 10.31
C GLY A 89 37.83 25.96 11.32
N GLY A 90 36.81 26.79 11.34
CA GLY A 90 35.63 26.61 12.18
C GLY A 90 34.44 25.99 11.42
N ASP A 91 33.49 25.40 12.15
CA ASP A 91 32.30 24.81 11.53
C ASP A 91 31.37 25.88 10.91
N ALA A 92 30.76 25.57 9.78
CA ALA A 92 29.71 26.34 9.15
C ALA A 92 28.37 25.60 9.22
N VAL A 93 27.40 26.13 9.96
CA VAL A 93 26.18 25.41 10.31
C VAL A 93 24.91 26.21 10.07
N GLY A 94 23.96 25.64 9.36
CA GLY A 94 22.59 26.19 9.20
C GLY A 94 22.50 27.48 8.40
N ASN A 95 23.51 27.84 7.59
CA ASN A 95 23.53 29.07 6.81
C ASN A 95 22.68 28.94 5.54
N THR A 96 22.08 30.03 5.05
CA THR A 96 21.16 30.00 3.92
C THR A 96 21.48 31.08 2.90
N ALA A 97 21.63 30.71 1.62
CA ALA A 97 21.67 31.64 0.50
C ALA A 97 20.36 31.52 -0.31
N GLN A 98 19.70 32.64 -0.57
CA GLN A 98 18.47 32.73 -1.36
C GLN A 98 18.67 33.57 -2.60
N MET A 99 18.26 33.09 -3.77
CA MET A 99 18.37 33.82 -5.04
C MET A 99 17.03 33.80 -5.78
N SER A 100 16.51 34.97 -6.09
CA SER A 100 15.28 35.17 -6.85
C SER A 100 15.49 35.98 -8.14
N GLY A 101 16.73 36.28 -8.48
CA GLY A 101 17.13 37.00 -9.68
C GLY A 101 18.63 37.34 -9.65
N GLY A 102 19.16 37.90 -10.73
CA GLY A 102 20.57 38.27 -10.85
C GLY A 102 21.46 37.21 -11.50
N THR A 103 22.78 37.45 -11.48
CA THR A 103 23.79 36.54 -12.05
C THR A 103 24.99 36.43 -11.13
N VAL A 104 25.39 35.21 -10.80
CA VAL A 104 26.56 34.93 -9.95
C VAL A 104 27.43 33.86 -10.60
N ALA A 105 28.74 33.86 -10.32
CA ALA A 105 29.57 32.73 -10.70
C ALA A 105 29.35 31.56 -9.67
N TYR A 106 29.52 31.84 -8.38
CA TYR A 106 29.33 30.85 -7.34
C TYR A 106 28.23 31.26 -6.36
N LEU A 107 27.28 30.36 -6.07
CA LEU A 107 26.20 30.53 -5.09
C LEU A 107 26.30 29.43 -4.06
N GLY A 108 26.71 29.74 -2.84
CA GLY A 108 26.97 28.76 -1.79
C GLY A 108 26.19 29.02 -0.50
N GLY A 109 25.74 27.93 0.14
CA GLY A 109 25.21 27.97 1.50
C GLY A 109 26.33 28.23 2.52
N ALA A 110 27.43 27.48 2.42
CA ALA A 110 28.64 27.72 3.19
C ALA A 110 29.89 27.07 2.55
N ALA A 111 31.05 27.58 2.89
CA ALA A 111 32.33 26.98 2.56
C ALA A 111 33.32 27.09 3.73
N THR A 112 34.27 26.13 3.82
CA THR A 112 35.49 26.29 4.60
C THR A 112 36.59 26.82 3.69
N ASP A 113 37.54 27.65 4.22
CA ASP A 113 38.62 28.22 3.42
C ASP A 113 39.79 27.25 3.27
N TYR A 114 40.65 27.48 2.27
CA TYR A 114 41.81 26.67 1.96
C TYR A 114 43.01 27.14 2.82
N GLY A 115 43.27 26.41 3.95
CA GLY A 115 44.40 26.78 4.83
C GLY A 115 44.96 25.55 5.57
N ASP A 116 46.24 25.62 5.97
CA ASP A 116 46.90 24.59 6.79
C ASP A 116 46.20 24.47 8.16
N GLY A 117 45.47 23.39 8.38
CA GLY A 117 44.77 23.06 9.65
C GLY A 117 43.26 23.36 9.66
N ASP A 118 42.62 23.53 8.54
CA ASP A 118 41.18 23.78 8.43
C ASP A 118 40.37 22.48 8.51
N ASP A 119 39.97 22.09 9.72
CA ASP A 119 39.19 20.89 10.01
C ASP A 119 37.70 21.20 10.21
N GLY A 120 37.21 22.39 9.87
CA GLY A 120 35.83 22.81 10.07
C GLY A 120 34.82 22.01 9.21
N SER A 121 33.78 21.53 9.85
CA SER A 121 32.68 20.81 9.17
C SER A 121 31.62 21.77 8.60
N VAL A 122 30.98 21.36 7.50
CA VAL A 122 29.94 22.14 6.81
C VAL A 122 28.62 21.38 6.91
N ILE A 123 27.72 21.87 7.78
CA ILE A 123 26.57 21.09 8.23
C ILE A 123 25.25 21.86 8.03
N SER A 124 24.27 21.22 7.40
CA SER A 124 22.89 21.71 7.27
C SER A 124 22.75 23.09 6.61
N ASN A 125 23.67 23.47 5.74
CA ASN A 125 23.59 24.73 5.02
C ASN A 125 22.70 24.59 3.79
N LYS A 126 22.10 25.70 3.34
CA LYS A 126 21.05 25.68 2.34
C LYS A 126 21.21 26.73 1.26
N VAL A 127 20.93 26.33 0.00
CA VAL A 127 20.70 27.26 -1.11
C VAL A 127 19.27 27.11 -1.61
N ILE A 128 18.59 28.24 -1.82
CA ILE A 128 17.26 28.30 -2.44
C ILE A 128 17.35 29.22 -3.67
N MET A 129 17.11 28.66 -4.85
CA MET A 129 17.11 29.42 -6.10
C MET A 129 15.75 29.31 -6.79
N SER A 130 15.05 30.42 -6.94
CA SER A 130 13.75 30.50 -7.62
C SER A 130 13.84 31.12 -9.01
N ASP A 131 14.87 31.93 -9.27
CA ASP A 131 15.18 32.54 -10.56
C ASP A 131 16.62 33.03 -10.56
N GLY A 132 17.12 33.47 -11.70
CA GLY A 132 18.49 34.00 -11.88
C GLY A 132 19.42 33.04 -12.58
N LYS A 133 20.72 33.39 -12.65
CA LYS A 133 21.77 32.56 -13.28
C LYS A 133 22.96 32.37 -12.36
N ALA A 134 23.45 31.13 -12.28
CA ALA A 134 24.67 30.78 -11.56
C ALA A 134 25.55 29.85 -12.43
N GLN A 135 26.90 29.94 -12.31
CA GLN A 135 27.76 28.94 -12.88
C GLN A 135 27.73 27.69 -11.97
N GLU A 136 27.99 27.88 -10.66
CA GLU A 136 27.94 26.80 -9.69
C GLU A 136 27.01 27.14 -8.51
N VAL A 137 26.26 26.13 -8.07
CA VAL A 137 25.35 26.23 -6.91
C VAL A 137 25.73 25.13 -5.92
N VAL A 138 26.13 25.48 -4.69
CA VAL A 138 26.68 24.51 -3.72
C VAL A 138 25.98 24.67 -2.36
N GLY A 139 25.38 23.59 -1.86
CA GLY A 139 24.77 23.58 -0.53
C GLY A 139 25.79 23.83 0.58
N GLY A 140 26.90 23.09 0.53
CA GLY A 140 28.03 23.23 1.42
C GLY A 140 29.30 22.64 0.85
N GLU A 141 30.47 23.27 1.10
CA GLU A 141 31.76 22.88 0.55
C GLU A 141 32.87 22.90 1.62
N ALA A 142 33.60 21.80 1.74
CA ALA A 142 34.78 21.72 2.62
C ALA A 142 36.05 21.45 1.82
N PHE A 143 37.03 22.35 1.96
CA PHE A 143 38.34 22.21 1.31
C PHE A 143 39.38 21.44 2.17
N GLY A 144 39.12 21.30 3.49
CA GLY A 144 39.96 20.58 4.45
C GLY A 144 39.49 19.15 4.73
N THR A 145 39.75 18.68 5.96
CA THR A 145 39.34 17.36 6.45
C THR A 145 37.97 17.34 7.15
N GLY A 146 37.31 18.49 7.30
CA GLY A 146 36.00 18.59 7.89
C GLY A 146 34.89 17.91 7.06
N THR A 147 33.90 17.32 7.73
CA THR A 147 32.80 16.60 7.07
C THR A 147 31.78 17.55 6.41
N VAL A 148 31.10 17.05 5.40
CA VAL A 148 30.04 17.78 4.66
C VAL A 148 28.71 17.04 4.85
N GLU A 149 27.84 17.57 5.74
CA GLU A 149 26.68 16.82 6.20
C GLU A 149 25.36 17.59 6.00
N THR A 150 24.36 16.88 5.45
CA THR A 150 22.97 17.35 5.37
C THR A 150 22.77 18.73 4.72
N ASN A 151 23.71 19.18 3.88
CA ASN A 151 23.57 20.41 3.13
C ASN A 151 22.58 20.23 1.97
N CYS A 152 21.92 21.30 1.56
CA CYS A 152 20.92 21.18 0.51
C CYS A 152 20.88 22.33 -0.49
N VAL A 153 20.48 21.98 -1.72
CA VAL A 153 20.11 22.94 -2.76
C VAL A 153 18.67 22.68 -3.19
N THR A 154 17.84 23.74 -3.20
CA THR A 154 16.50 23.70 -3.76
C THR A 154 16.40 24.70 -4.92
N MET A 155 16.14 24.21 -6.14
CA MET A 155 15.90 25.03 -7.33
C MET A 155 14.49 24.82 -7.83
N THR A 156 13.70 25.90 -7.94
CA THR A 156 12.35 25.87 -8.54
C THR A 156 12.28 26.61 -9.88
N GLY A 157 13.33 27.31 -10.23
CA GLY A 157 13.51 28.07 -11.48
C GLY A 157 14.94 28.53 -11.60
N GLY A 158 15.22 29.36 -12.62
CA GLY A 158 16.56 29.85 -12.92
C GLY A 158 17.43 28.85 -13.68
N GLU A 159 18.67 29.25 -13.94
CA GLU A 159 19.65 28.50 -14.76
C GLU A 159 20.96 28.36 -13.98
N ALA A 160 21.48 27.13 -13.89
CA ALA A 160 22.81 26.84 -13.35
C ALA A 160 23.65 26.03 -14.36
N GLN A 161 24.98 26.10 -14.27
CA GLN A 161 25.82 25.18 -15.03
C GLN A 161 25.98 23.87 -14.26
N ASN A 162 26.34 23.94 -12.95
CA ASN A 162 26.45 22.78 -12.08
C ASN A 162 25.78 23.02 -10.73
N VAL A 163 25.28 21.94 -10.11
CA VAL A 163 24.61 21.99 -8.80
C VAL A 163 25.11 20.87 -7.91
N TYR A 164 25.55 21.19 -6.68
CA TYR A 164 26.09 20.27 -5.71
C TYR A 164 25.35 20.38 -4.38
N GLY A 165 24.82 19.30 -3.85
CA GLY A 165 24.27 19.27 -2.49
C GLY A 165 25.40 19.46 -1.45
N GLY A 166 26.48 18.69 -1.61
CA GLY A 166 27.70 18.82 -0.84
C GLY A 166 28.97 18.58 -1.69
N ALA A 167 30.05 19.29 -1.39
CA ALA A 167 31.33 19.12 -2.06
C ALA A 167 32.46 18.98 -1.03
N THR A 168 33.34 18.01 -1.22
CA THR A 168 34.49 17.80 -0.34
C THR A 168 35.72 17.42 -1.15
N TYR A 169 36.90 17.85 -0.70
CA TYR A 169 38.16 17.44 -1.33
C TYR A 169 38.76 16.20 -0.66
N ASN A 170 38.79 16.13 0.67
CA ASN A 170 39.54 15.13 1.43
C ASN A 170 38.73 14.45 2.54
N SER A 171 37.42 14.57 2.58
CA SER A 171 36.60 14.08 3.68
C SER A 171 35.36 13.35 3.21
N SER A 172 34.51 12.94 4.14
CA SER A 172 33.22 12.31 3.85
C SER A 172 32.13 13.35 3.61
N ALA A 173 31.18 13.01 2.70
CA ALA A 173 29.98 13.77 2.50
C ALA A 173 28.73 12.87 2.70
N THR A 174 27.86 13.25 3.64
CA THR A 174 26.75 12.40 4.08
C THR A 174 25.42 13.14 4.11
N GLY A 175 24.38 12.53 3.54
CA GLY A 175 23.02 13.02 3.63
C GLY A 175 22.75 14.36 2.94
N ASN A 176 23.65 14.80 2.05
CA ASN A 176 23.43 16.03 1.28
C ASN A 176 22.39 15.79 0.19
N TYR A 177 21.61 16.82 -0.15
CA TYR A 177 20.58 16.63 -1.17
C TYR A 177 20.37 17.82 -2.10
N VAL A 178 19.93 17.54 -3.31
CA VAL A 178 19.51 18.50 -4.31
C VAL A 178 18.08 18.22 -4.71
N GLU A 179 17.22 19.22 -4.65
CA GLU A 179 15.85 19.17 -5.16
C GLU A 179 15.67 20.20 -6.28
N ILE A 180 15.39 19.73 -7.50
CA ILE A 180 15.18 20.57 -8.67
C ILE A 180 13.75 20.35 -9.19
N SER A 181 13.03 21.44 -9.38
CA SER A 181 11.62 21.36 -9.80
C SER A 181 11.23 22.55 -10.69
N GLY A 182 9.94 22.67 -10.98
CA GLY A 182 9.42 23.76 -11.79
C GLY A 182 9.96 23.75 -13.21
N LYS A 183 10.61 24.85 -13.63
CA LYS A 183 11.26 25.02 -14.93
C LYS A 183 12.77 25.28 -14.82
N ALA A 184 13.39 24.85 -13.74
CA ALA A 184 14.81 25.03 -13.51
C ALA A 184 15.65 24.33 -14.59
N ILE A 185 16.77 24.91 -14.98
CA ILE A 185 17.67 24.40 -16.00
C ILE A 185 19.06 24.22 -15.43
N VAL A 186 19.66 23.02 -15.63
CA VAL A 186 21.08 22.78 -15.32
C VAL A 186 21.76 22.36 -16.61
N THR A 187 22.55 23.24 -17.19
CA THR A 187 23.10 23.07 -18.53
C THR A 187 24.28 22.12 -18.62
N GLY A 188 25.04 21.96 -17.53
CA GLY A 188 26.31 21.25 -17.57
C GLY A 188 27.33 21.88 -18.53
N SER A 189 27.16 23.15 -18.86
CA SER A 189 28.08 23.91 -19.74
C SER A 189 29.15 24.60 -18.91
N GLY A 190 30.29 24.81 -19.49
CA GLY A 190 31.42 25.44 -18.83
C GLY A 190 32.70 24.61 -19.06
N ASP A 191 33.83 25.25 -19.20
CA ASP A 191 35.15 24.59 -19.35
C ASP A 191 35.84 24.58 -17.99
N ASN A 192 35.74 23.47 -17.26
CA ASN A 192 36.43 23.30 -15.96
C ASN A 192 37.90 22.88 -16.20
N GLY A 193 38.34 22.75 -17.47
CA GLY A 193 39.75 22.45 -17.81
C GLY A 193 40.20 21.01 -17.49
N TYR A 194 39.30 20.07 -17.21
CA TYR A 194 39.65 18.71 -16.87
C TYR A 194 39.64 17.77 -18.08
N GLU A 195 40.76 17.07 -18.24
CA GLU A 195 40.93 15.98 -19.18
C GLU A 195 41.22 14.69 -18.40
N GLU A 196 40.34 13.70 -18.50
CA GLU A 196 40.60 12.33 -18.04
C GLU A 196 41.08 11.47 -19.23
N ASP A 197 42.29 10.93 -19.16
CA ASP A 197 42.90 10.12 -20.22
C ASP A 197 42.94 10.81 -21.62
N GLY A 198 43.12 12.16 -21.64
CA GLY A 198 43.14 12.93 -22.88
C GLY A 198 41.74 13.20 -23.50
N VAL A 199 40.71 12.89 -22.80
CA VAL A 199 39.33 13.19 -23.16
C VAL A 199 38.81 14.27 -22.21
N LYS A 200 38.34 15.41 -22.76
CA LYS A 200 37.63 16.42 -21.96
C LYS A 200 36.43 15.76 -21.30
N THR A 201 36.46 15.63 -19.96
CA THR A 201 35.39 15.04 -19.23
C THR A 201 34.20 16.00 -19.20
N THR A 202 33.10 15.59 -19.77
CA THR A 202 31.80 16.31 -19.73
C THR A 202 31.00 15.96 -18.49
N ASN A 203 31.68 15.66 -17.39
CA ASN A 203 31.04 15.27 -16.13
C ASN A 203 30.44 16.49 -15.42
N LYS A 204 29.40 17.08 -15.99
CA LYS A 204 28.79 18.33 -15.55
C LYS A 204 27.30 18.09 -15.36
N GLY A 205 26.73 18.64 -14.28
CA GLY A 205 25.31 18.47 -14.00
C GLY A 205 24.93 18.66 -12.55
N VAL A 206 24.13 17.74 -12.05
CA VAL A 206 23.57 17.77 -10.69
C VAL A 206 24.15 16.62 -9.86
N TYR A 207 24.64 16.94 -8.67
CA TYR A 207 25.29 16.00 -7.77
C TYR A 207 24.67 16.09 -6.36
N GLY A 208 24.25 14.98 -5.78
CA GLY A 208 23.91 14.92 -4.36
C GLY A 208 25.13 15.23 -3.50
N ALA A 209 26.29 14.60 -3.84
CA ALA A 209 27.60 14.96 -3.32
C ALA A 209 28.70 14.69 -4.34
N ILE A 210 29.83 15.42 -4.17
CA ILE A 210 31.02 15.23 -4.99
C ILE A 210 32.26 15.20 -4.11
N SER A 211 33.26 14.35 -4.44
CA SER A 211 34.53 14.30 -3.72
C SER A 211 35.76 14.20 -4.63
N GLY A 212 36.88 14.74 -4.14
CA GLY A 212 38.18 14.62 -4.74
C GLY A 212 38.64 15.81 -5.55
N ASP A 213 39.97 15.88 -5.79
CA ASP A 213 40.56 16.89 -6.67
C ASP A 213 40.41 16.46 -8.14
N PRO A 214 39.71 17.26 -8.94
CA PRO A 214 39.57 16.98 -10.35
C PRO A 214 40.92 16.99 -11.11
N LYS A 215 41.96 17.66 -10.58
CA LYS A 215 43.29 17.70 -11.20
C LYS A 215 44.12 16.46 -10.94
N GLY A 216 43.75 15.62 -9.99
CA GLY A 216 44.32 14.29 -9.79
C GLY A 216 45.79 14.23 -9.30
N ASP A 217 46.32 15.36 -8.78
CA ASP A 217 47.78 15.46 -8.50
C ASP A 217 48.18 14.94 -7.10
N ASN A 218 47.23 14.55 -6.25
CA ASN A 218 47.52 14.09 -4.88
C ASN A 218 46.90 12.73 -4.56
N GLU A 219 47.72 11.80 -4.02
CA GLU A 219 47.27 10.57 -3.34
C GLU A 219 46.51 10.96 -2.05
N VAL A 220 45.29 11.39 -2.18
CA VAL A 220 44.49 11.80 -1.04
C VAL A 220 43.68 10.61 -0.52
N THR A 221 43.65 10.41 0.79
CA THR A 221 42.75 9.48 1.47
C THR A 221 41.35 10.03 1.38
N PHE A 222 40.53 9.49 0.50
CA PHE A 222 39.15 9.91 0.32
C PHE A 222 38.25 9.30 1.41
N GLY A 223 37.37 10.13 1.99
CA GLY A 223 36.28 9.68 2.81
C GLY A 223 35.19 8.98 1.97
N SER A 224 34.06 8.63 2.60
CA SER A 224 32.92 8.03 1.91
C SER A 224 31.91 9.09 1.48
N LEU A 225 31.14 8.78 0.42
CA LEU A 225 29.97 9.53 -0.01
C LEU A 225 28.71 8.69 0.29
N GLU A 226 27.97 9.07 1.33
CA GLU A 226 26.92 8.22 1.86
C GLU A 226 25.55 8.90 1.89
N ASN A 227 24.52 8.19 1.43
CA ASN A 227 23.10 8.60 1.55
C ASN A 227 22.81 10.00 0.98
N ASN A 228 23.57 10.46 -0.01
CA ASN A 228 23.30 11.72 -0.69
C ASN A 228 22.23 11.50 -1.78
N SER A 229 21.47 12.55 -2.10
CA SER A 229 20.36 12.38 -3.02
C SER A 229 20.13 13.54 -3.98
N VAL A 230 19.61 13.21 -5.16
CA VAL A 230 19.16 14.16 -6.18
C VAL A 230 17.70 13.84 -6.51
N LYS A 231 16.82 14.81 -6.39
CA LYS A 231 15.43 14.70 -6.80
C LYS A 231 15.11 15.75 -7.85
N ILE A 232 14.64 15.32 -9.02
CA ILE A 232 14.31 16.16 -10.15
C ILE A 232 12.85 15.94 -10.54
N SER A 233 12.08 17.01 -10.64
CA SER A 233 10.64 16.93 -10.91
C SER A 233 10.13 18.11 -11.73
N GLY A 234 8.81 18.19 -11.93
CA GLY A 234 8.19 19.26 -12.70
C GLY A 234 8.56 19.16 -14.18
N ALA A 235 8.98 20.25 -14.79
CA ALA A 235 9.47 20.36 -16.17
C ALA A 235 10.94 20.82 -16.20
N ALA A 236 11.74 20.37 -15.25
CA ALA A 236 13.16 20.72 -15.16
C ALA A 236 13.98 20.04 -16.27
N HIS A 237 15.01 20.75 -16.78
CA HIS A 237 15.92 20.28 -17.80
C HIS A 237 17.34 20.19 -17.27
N ILE A 238 17.92 19.00 -17.27
CA ILE A 238 19.21 18.70 -16.65
C ILE A 238 20.15 18.07 -17.68
N SER A 239 21.43 18.39 -17.61
CA SER A 239 22.47 17.72 -18.43
C SER A 239 22.73 16.30 -17.96
N ASN A 240 23.34 16.11 -16.78
CA ASN A 240 23.59 14.82 -16.14
C ASN A 240 23.14 14.86 -14.68
N ALA A 241 22.90 13.68 -14.08
CA ALA A 241 22.53 13.57 -12.68
C ALA A 241 23.31 12.45 -11.97
N TYR A 242 23.85 12.75 -10.80
CA TYR A 242 24.65 11.83 -9.98
C TYR A 242 24.14 11.86 -8.53
N GLY A 243 23.78 10.70 -7.98
CA GLY A 243 23.51 10.59 -6.54
C GLY A 243 24.75 10.98 -5.74
N ALA A 244 25.91 10.46 -6.12
CA ALA A 244 27.21 10.94 -5.69
C ALA A 244 28.30 10.62 -6.73
N TYR A 245 29.36 11.43 -6.74
CA TYR A 245 30.48 11.32 -7.68
C TYR A 245 31.82 11.48 -6.97
N SER A 246 32.71 10.50 -7.14
CA SER A 246 34.11 10.60 -6.68
C SER A 246 35.07 10.62 -7.83
N PHE A 247 35.92 11.66 -7.91
CA PHE A 247 37.06 11.72 -8.84
C PHE A 247 38.17 10.76 -8.46
N GLY A 248 38.20 10.24 -7.25
CA GLY A 248 39.23 9.36 -6.70
C GLY A 248 38.72 8.00 -6.27
N GLY A 249 39.11 7.58 -5.08
CA GLY A 249 38.85 6.27 -4.50
C GLY A 249 37.83 6.26 -3.37
N ALA A 250 37.06 7.32 -3.17
CA ALA A 250 36.01 7.30 -2.15
C ALA A 250 34.98 6.21 -2.44
N ASP A 251 34.55 5.52 -1.38
CA ASP A 251 33.42 4.60 -1.43
C ASP A 251 32.10 5.40 -1.56
N VAL A 252 31.20 4.94 -2.43
CA VAL A 252 29.94 5.62 -2.77
C VAL A 252 28.78 4.70 -2.38
N ILE A 253 28.08 5.04 -1.27
CA ILE A 253 27.18 4.11 -0.59
C ILE A 253 25.78 4.71 -0.40
N GLY A 254 24.76 3.99 -0.84
CA GLY A 254 23.36 4.32 -0.54
C GLY A 254 22.86 5.63 -1.15
N ASN A 255 23.52 6.18 -2.16
CA ASN A 255 23.12 7.44 -2.78
C ASN A 255 21.97 7.24 -3.79
N SER A 256 21.23 8.29 -4.11
CA SER A 256 20.06 8.16 -4.98
C SER A 256 19.84 9.31 -5.96
N VAL A 257 19.27 8.95 -7.12
CA VAL A 257 18.69 9.89 -8.09
C VAL A 257 17.23 9.53 -8.31
N GLU A 258 16.32 10.47 -8.12
CA GLU A 258 14.90 10.32 -8.42
C GLU A 258 14.44 11.33 -9.48
N LEU A 259 13.92 10.84 -10.60
CA LEU A 259 13.37 11.63 -11.71
C LEU A 259 11.86 11.41 -11.79
N MET A 260 11.07 12.48 -11.69
CA MET A 260 9.61 12.41 -11.68
C MET A 260 8.98 13.55 -12.50
N GLY A 261 7.64 13.51 -12.67
CA GLY A 261 6.91 14.51 -13.44
C GLY A 261 7.26 14.48 -14.90
N ASN A 262 7.55 15.64 -15.51
CA ASN A 262 7.98 15.79 -16.91
C ASN A 262 9.48 16.20 -16.98
N ALA A 263 10.27 15.81 -16.00
CA ALA A 263 11.70 16.12 -15.94
C ALA A 263 12.45 15.49 -17.13
N THR A 264 13.46 16.19 -17.64
CA THR A 264 14.30 15.70 -18.74
C THR A 264 15.77 15.74 -18.37
N VAL A 265 16.48 14.63 -18.64
CA VAL A 265 17.94 14.54 -18.54
C VAL A 265 18.47 14.26 -19.94
N SER A 266 19.27 15.18 -20.49
CA SER A 266 19.83 15.06 -21.83
C SER A 266 21.05 14.14 -21.92
N GLY A 267 21.79 13.98 -20.83
CA GLY A 267 22.96 13.13 -20.70
C GLY A 267 22.70 11.93 -19.78
N ASP A 268 23.73 11.51 -19.06
CA ASP A 268 23.75 10.28 -18.28
C ASP A 268 23.24 10.45 -16.84
N VAL A 269 22.71 9.37 -16.27
CA VAL A 269 22.24 9.30 -14.89
C VAL A 269 22.98 8.18 -14.15
N TYR A 270 23.55 8.51 -12.98
CA TYR A 270 24.28 7.57 -12.12
C TYR A 270 23.70 7.58 -10.70
N GLY A 271 23.33 6.43 -10.16
CA GLY A 271 23.04 6.30 -8.73
C GLY A 271 24.28 6.64 -7.90
N GLY A 272 25.41 6.05 -8.26
CA GLY A 272 26.74 6.38 -7.72
C GLY A 272 27.85 6.20 -8.74
N TYR A 273 28.88 7.05 -8.68
CA TYR A 273 30.07 6.96 -9.50
C TYR A 273 31.34 7.09 -8.65
N SER A 274 32.28 6.18 -8.84
CA SER A 274 33.62 6.32 -8.28
C SER A 274 34.67 5.94 -9.33
N LYS A 275 35.80 6.64 -9.37
CA LYS A 275 36.90 6.26 -10.27
C LYS A 275 37.52 4.93 -9.85
N THR A 276 37.81 4.73 -8.57
CA THR A 276 38.50 3.53 -8.09
C THR A 276 37.91 2.90 -6.82
N GLY A 277 37.06 3.62 -6.07
CA GLY A 277 36.39 3.13 -4.86
C GLY A 277 35.20 2.20 -5.16
N SER A 278 34.66 1.58 -4.12
CA SER A 278 33.45 0.75 -4.20
C SER A 278 32.20 1.58 -4.38
N VAL A 279 31.22 1.02 -5.10
CA VAL A 279 29.91 1.68 -5.36
C VAL A 279 28.80 0.71 -4.96
N THR A 280 28.14 0.95 -3.81
CA THR A 280 27.27 -0.04 -3.18
C THR A 280 25.91 0.53 -2.80
N GLY A 281 24.82 -0.19 -3.13
CA GLY A 281 23.48 0.12 -2.65
C GLY A 281 22.89 1.42 -3.19
N ASN A 282 23.41 1.98 -4.28
CA ASN A 282 22.90 3.22 -4.85
C ASN A 282 21.67 2.96 -5.73
N THR A 283 20.80 3.96 -5.85
CA THR A 283 19.51 3.81 -6.55
C THR A 283 19.27 4.90 -7.57
N VAL A 284 18.81 4.53 -8.76
CA VAL A 284 18.20 5.42 -9.75
C VAL A 284 16.74 5.07 -9.91
N LYS A 285 15.85 6.03 -9.70
CA LYS A 285 14.41 5.86 -9.90
C LYS A 285 13.90 6.85 -10.93
N ILE A 286 13.30 6.34 -12.01
CA ILE A 286 12.76 7.12 -13.10
C ILE A 286 11.27 6.81 -13.22
N GLY A 287 10.42 7.83 -13.02
CA GLY A 287 8.97 7.67 -12.99
C GLY A 287 8.23 8.86 -13.57
N GLY A 288 6.90 8.88 -13.44
CA GLY A 288 6.05 9.89 -14.05
C GLY A 288 6.16 9.84 -15.58
N ASN A 289 6.39 10.98 -16.23
CA ASN A 289 6.67 11.13 -17.66
C ASN A 289 8.13 11.57 -17.90
N ALA A 290 9.04 11.28 -16.98
CA ALA A 290 10.43 11.71 -17.09
C ALA A 290 11.13 11.07 -18.29
N THR A 291 12.06 11.81 -18.90
CA THR A 291 12.82 11.33 -20.08
C THR A 291 14.31 11.42 -19.82
N VAL A 292 15.04 10.32 -20.09
CA VAL A 292 16.50 10.26 -20.07
C VAL A 292 17.01 9.93 -21.48
N SER A 293 17.80 10.82 -22.08
CA SER A 293 18.36 10.60 -23.42
C SER A 293 19.69 9.86 -23.39
N GLY A 294 20.50 10.04 -22.36
CA GLY A 294 21.77 9.35 -22.15
C GLY A 294 21.61 7.99 -21.49
N ASN A 295 22.71 7.46 -20.98
CA ASN A 295 22.75 6.17 -20.31
C ASN A 295 22.33 6.27 -18.84
N VAL A 296 21.85 5.16 -18.30
CA VAL A 296 21.49 5.04 -16.88
C VAL A 296 22.32 3.94 -16.24
N TYR A 297 22.97 4.27 -15.13
CA TYR A 297 23.78 3.33 -14.35
C TYR A 297 23.28 3.28 -12.90
N GLY A 298 22.97 2.10 -12.39
CA GLY A 298 22.70 1.91 -10.96
C GLY A 298 23.95 2.30 -10.16
N GLY A 299 25.11 1.77 -10.54
CA GLY A 299 26.42 2.12 -10.02
C GLY A 299 27.51 1.98 -11.07
N TYR A 300 28.57 2.80 -10.97
CA TYR A 300 29.72 2.76 -11.86
C TYR A 300 31.02 2.89 -11.07
N SER A 301 31.93 1.97 -11.25
CA SER A 301 33.34 2.13 -10.87
C SER A 301 34.23 1.59 -11.98
N LYS A 302 35.38 2.27 -12.23
CA LYS A 302 36.35 1.81 -13.23
C LYS A 302 37.10 0.56 -12.74
N THR A 303 37.40 0.49 -11.45
CA THR A 303 38.24 -0.61 -10.88
C THR A 303 37.67 -1.17 -9.55
N GLY A 304 36.84 -0.43 -8.83
CA GLY A 304 36.27 -0.86 -7.55
C GLY A 304 35.06 -1.81 -7.73
N ALA A 305 34.58 -2.36 -6.61
CA ALA A 305 33.43 -3.21 -6.58
C ALA A 305 32.15 -2.38 -6.83
N VAL A 306 31.16 -2.96 -7.56
CA VAL A 306 29.86 -2.32 -7.85
C VAL A 306 28.75 -3.29 -7.47
N ILE A 307 28.14 -3.12 -6.28
CA ILE A 307 27.35 -4.15 -5.63
C ILE A 307 25.97 -3.61 -5.21
N SER A 308 24.91 -4.40 -5.46
CA SER A 308 23.54 -4.15 -4.97
C SER A 308 22.98 -2.78 -5.35
N ASN A 309 23.36 -2.24 -6.52
CA ASN A 309 22.80 -0.99 -7.02
C ASN A 309 21.51 -1.26 -7.81
N ILE A 310 20.56 -0.34 -7.79
CA ILE A 310 19.21 -0.53 -8.33
C ILE A 310 18.89 0.56 -9.34
N VAL A 311 18.29 0.16 -10.47
CA VAL A 311 17.66 1.05 -11.45
C VAL A 311 16.19 0.70 -11.57
N ASP A 312 15.31 1.58 -11.09
CA ASP A 312 13.85 1.45 -11.20
C ASP A 312 13.32 2.35 -12.32
N ILE A 313 12.69 1.77 -13.34
CA ILE A 313 12.05 2.53 -14.42
C ILE A 313 10.56 2.17 -14.45
N GLY A 314 9.70 3.18 -14.22
CA GLY A 314 8.27 2.94 -14.08
C GLY A 314 7.41 4.13 -14.56
N GLY A 315 6.11 4.06 -14.31
CA GLY A 315 5.15 5.06 -14.79
C GLY A 315 5.12 5.11 -16.33
N ASN A 316 5.18 6.30 -16.90
CA ASN A 316 5.31 6.55 -18.35
C ASN A 316 6.73 7.07 -18.71
N ALA A 317 7.72 6.75 -17.91
CA ALA A 317 9.09 7.22 -18.11
C ALA A 317 9.67 6.68 -19.42
N THR A 318 10.56 7.45 -20.05
CA THR A 318 11.24 7.07 -21.28
C THR A 318 12.75 7.09 -21.08
N VAL A 319 13.45 6.00 -21.41
CA VAL A 319 14.91 5.94 -21.47
C VAL A 319 15.34 5.56 -22.89
N ILE A 320 16.17 6.41 -23.51
CA ILE A 320 16.63 6.25 -24.90
C ILE A 320 18.00 5.58 -24.96
N GLY A 321 18.89 5.93 -24.02
CA GLY A 321 20.22 5.37 -23.91
C GLY A 321 20.23 3.97 -23.29
N ASN A 322 21.42 3.44 -23.05
CA ASN A 322 21.58 2.12 -22.45
C ASN A 322 21.30 2.16 -20.95
N VAL A 323 20.83 1.03 -20.40
CA VAL A 323 20.61 0.86 -18.96
C VAL A 323 21.55 -0.23 -18.45
N TYR A 324 22.33 0.08 -17.42
CA TYR A 324 23.29 -0.81 -16.80
C TYR A 324 22.96 -0.97 -15.31
N GLY A 325 22.86 -2.21 -14.81
CA GLY A 325 22.77 -2.46 -13.38
C GLY A 325 24.07 -2.03 -12.68
N GLY A 326 25.22 -2.42 -13.24
CA GLY A 326 26.54 -2.10 -12.72
C GLY A 326 27.64 -2.24 -13.76
N THR A 327 28.92 -2.42 -13.31
CA THR A 327 30.08 -2.59 -14.17
C THR A 327 30.79 -3.93 -14.01
N ALA A 328 30.30 -4.82 -13.14
CA ALA A 328 30.90 -6.13 -12.90
C ALA A 328 29.83 -7.26 -12.88
N PRO A 329 30.19 -8.50 -13.24
CA PRO A 329 29.34 -9.66 -13.07
C PRO A 329 29.25 -10.09 -11.60
N ASN A 330 28.22 -10.87 -11.23
CA ASN A 330 28.06 -11.48 -9.90
C ASN A 330 27.99 -10.49 -8.73
N THR A 331 27.31 -9.37 -8.91
CA THR A 331 27.30 -8.25 -7.96
C THR A 331 25.91 -7.81 -7.53
N GLU A 332 24.88 -8.59 -7.78
CA GLU A 332 23.49 -8.38 -7.31
C GLU A 332 22.92 -6.98 -7.66
N ASN A 333 23.38 -6.34 -8.75
CA ASN A 333 22.75 -5.13 -9.20
C ASN A 333 21.42 -5.46 -9.91
N GLU A 334 20.44 -4.58 -9.82
CA GLU A 334 19.09 -4.84 -10.29
C GLU A 334 18.59 -3.76 -11.25
N ILE A 335 17.88 -4.16 -12.30
CA ILE A 335 17.08 -3.29 -13.15
C ILE A 335 15.62 -3.74 -13.03
N ASN A 336 14.75 -2.82 -12.63
CA ASN A 336 13.32 -3.07 -12.47
C ASN A 336 12.53 -2.30 -13.53
N LEU A 337 11.68 -2.98 -14.28
CA LEU A 337 10.73 -2.39 -15.23
C LEU A 337 9.31 -2.55 -14.72
N SER A 338 8.56 -1.44 -14.68
CA SER A 338 7.18 -1.43 -14.22
C SER A 338 6.30 -0.44 -14.99
N GLY A 339 4.97 -0.62 -14.90
CA GLY A 339 3.99 0.27 -15.51
C GLY A 339 4.13 0.37 -17.03
N ASN A 340 4.11 1.58 -17.55
CA ASN A 340 4.20 1.88 -19.00
C ASN A 340 5.60 2.40 -19.42
N ALA A 341 6.64 2.08 -18.66
CA ALA A 341 8.00 2.53 -18.98
C ALA A 341 8.36 2.21 -20.44
N ASN A 342 8.91 3.20 -21.16
CA ASN A 342 9.34 3.07 -22.55
C ASN A 342 10.86 2.94 -22.61
N VAL A 343 11.32 1.74 -22.95
CA VAL A 343 12.74 1.41 -23.13
C VAL A 343 13.00 0.78 -24.50
N ASP A 344 12.11 1.02 -25.48
CA ASP A 344 12.12 0.40 -26.82
C ASP A 344 13.42 0.64 -27.57
N ASN A 345 14.09 1.76 -27.35
CA ASN A 345 15.37 2.11 -27.96
C ASN A 345 16.59 1.77 -27.09
N ALA A 346 16.36 1.32 -25.86
CA ALA A 346 17.43 1.03 -24.90
C ALA A 346 18.02 -0.38 -25.10
N ASN A 347 19.31 -0.51 -24.84
CA ASN A 347 19.91 -1.81 -24.55
C ASN A 347 19.97 -1.98 -23.03
N LEU A 348 19.54 -3.16 -22.53
CA LEU A 348 19.59 -3.50 -21.11
C LEU A 348 20.77 -4.43 -20.85
N PHE A 349 21.62 -4.05 -19.93
CA PHE A 349 22.80 -4.83 -19.53
C PHE A 349 22.84 -5.01 -18.01
N GLY A 350 22.97 -6.25 -17.56
CA GLY A 350 23.24 -6.51 -16.15
C GLY A 350 24.53 -5.83 -15.70
N TYR A 351 25.55 -5.80 -16.56
CA TYR A 351 26.79 -5.04 -16.34
C TYR A 351 27.43 -4.57 -17.65
N ASP A 352 28.26 -3.52 -17.59
CA ASP A 352 29.04 -3.00 -18.74
C ASP A 352 30.30 -3.84 -18.98
N LYS A 353 30.23 -4.69 -20.00
CA LYS A 353 31.36 -5.57 -20.38
C LYS A 353 32.62 -4.83 -20.82
N LYS A 354 32.52 -3.57 -21.27
CA LYS A 354 33.67 -2.79 -21.73
C LYS A 354 34.62 -2.40 -20.58
N THR A 355 34.06 -2.21 -19.39
CA THR A 355 34.77 -1.84 -18.17
C THR A 355 35.17 -3.05 -17.33
N SER A 356 34.50 -4.20 -17.52
CA SER A 356 34.81 -5.43 -16.77
C SER A 356 35.95 -6.23 -17.43
N THR A 357 36.97 -6.53 -16.67
CA THR A 357 38.04 -7.46 -17.04
C THR A 357 37.65 -8.92 -16.77
N VAL A 358 36.51 -9.18 -16.11
CA VAL A 358 36.07 -10.50 -15.73
C VAL A 358 35.04 -11.01 -16.77
N SER A 359 35.33 -12.16 -17.37
CA SER A 359 34.38 -12.85 -18.23
C SER A 359 33.36 -13.62 -17.39
N PHE A 360 32.08 -13.38 -17.60
CA PHE A 360 31.03 -14.19 -17.01
C PHE A 360 31.00 -15.56 -17.71
N SER A 361 31.39 -16.60 -17.00
CA SER A 361 31.28 -17.98 -17.42
C SER A 361 30.61 -18.76 -16.29
N ARG A 362 29.42 -19.28 -16.55
CA ARG A 362 28.68 -20.11 -15.61
C ARG A 362 29.00 -21.57 -15.86
N THR A 363 29.64 -22.22 -14.92
CA THR A 363 29.72 -23.70 -14.94
C THR A 363 28.49 -24.29 -14.24
N LEU A 364 27.99 -25.41 -14.75
CA LEU A 364 26.81 -26.14 -14.21
C LEU A 364 26.91 -26.46 -12.70
N SER A 365 28.11 -26.50 -12.13
CA SER A 365 28.35 -26.75 -10.71
C SER A 365 28.11 -25.54 -9.79
N GLN A 366 27.98 -24.30 -10.34
CA GLN A 366 27.71 -23.08 -9.56
C GLN A 366 26.20 -22.73 -9.49
N LYS A 367 25.34 -23.67 -9.82
CA LYS A 367 23.90 -23.48 -10.00
C LYS A 367 23.10 -23.16 -8.72
N ALA A 368 23.68 -23.31 -7.52
CA ALA A 368 22.94 -23.25 -6.27
C ALA A 368 23.14 -21.98 -5.43
N ASP A 369 24.31 -21.31 -5.49
CA ASP A 369 24.67 -20.27 -4.53
C ASP A 369 25.31 -19.00 -5.14
N SER A 370 25.25 -18.74 -6.45
CA SER A 370 25.86 -17.56 -7.04
C SER A 370 24.84 -16.44 -7.22
N SER A 371 25.04 -15.33 -6.56
CA SER A 371 24.39 -14.04 -6.76
C SER A 371 24.89 -13.36 -8.05
N GLY A 372 24.02 -12.63 -8.74
CA GLY A 372 24.36 -11.92 -9.98
C GLY A 372 23.35 -10.84 -10.33
N ASN A 373 23.65 -10.09 -11.39
CA ASN A 373 22.79 -8.98 -11.81
C ASN A 373 21.43 -9.46 -12.32
N ILE A 374 20.35 -8.78 -11.95
CA ILE A 374 18.97 -9.21 -12.12
C ILE A 374 18.18 -8.20 -12.95
N LEU A 375 17.32 -8.69 -13.84
CA LEU A 375 16.25 -7.92 -14.46
C LEU A 375 14.91 -8.40 -13.89
N THR A 376 14.17 -7.50 -13.25
CA THR A 376 12.83 -7.77 -12.72
C THR A 376 11.78 -7.08 -13.58
N ILE A 377 10.75 -7.82 -14.01
CA ILE A 377 9.62 -7.33 -14.78
C ILE A 377 8.37 -7.43 -13.93
N LYS A 378 7.74 -6.26 -13.65
CA LYS A 378 6.58 -6.16 -12.77
C LYS A 378 5.46 -5.33 -13.42
N GLY A 379 4.38 -5.98 -13.87
CA GLY A 379 3.24 -5.29 -14.50
C GLY A 379 3.61 -4.46 -15.73
N TRP A 380 4.75 -4.76 -16.35
CA TRP A 380 5.28 -4.08 -17.53
C TRP A 380 5.19 -4.97 -18.76
N SER A 381 4.91 -4.36 -19.89
CA SER A 381 5.05 -4.97 -21.20
C SER A 381 5.64 -3.96 -22.19
N GLY A 382 6.61 -4.42 -22.97
CA GLY A 382 7.26 -3.54 -23.95
C GLY A 382 8.33 -4.23 -24.77
N SER A 383 9.11 -3.43 -25.50
CA SER A 383 10.27 -3.91 -26.22
C SER A 383 11.57 -3.33 -25.66
N VAL A 384 12.65 -4.04 -25.90
CA VAL A 384 14.01 -3.57 -25.70
C VAL A 384 14.81 -3.84 -26.97
N LYS A 385 15.79 -2.99 -27.26
CA LYS A 385 16.61 -3.19 -28.44
C LYS A 385 17.53 -4.41 -28.30
N GLN A 386 18.12 -4.59 -27.12
CA GLN A 386 19.04 -5.67 -26.83
C GLN A 386 19.05 -5.97 -25.32
N ILE A 387 19.32 -7.22 -24.95
CA ILE A 387 19.42 -7.65 -23.54
C ILE A 387 20.59 -8.62 -23.38
N ASN A 388 21.49 -8.34 -22.40
CA ASN A 388 22.68 -9.14 -22.13
C ASN A 388 23.17 -9.03 -20.68
N ASN A 389 24.06 -9.96 -20.31
CA ASN A 389 24.83 -9.90 -19.08
C ASN A 389 24.01 -9.96 -17.79
N PHE A 390 22.81 -10.53 -17.84
CA PHE A 390 22.03 -10.82 -16.65
C PHE A 390 22.30 -12.23 -16.15
N TYR A 391 22.39 -12.36 -14.84
CA TYR A 391 22.35 -13.64 -14.15
C TYR A 391 20.94 -14.23 -14.17
N GLU A 392 19.93 -13.38 -13.92
CA GLU A 392 18.52 -13.80 -13.83
C GLU A 392 17.58 -12.75 -14.47
N ILE A 393 16.56 -13.21 -15.14
CA ILE A 393 15.36 -12.42 -15.50
C ILE A 393 14.20 -13.00 -14.71
N ARG A 394 13.54 -12.13 -13.92
CA ARG A 394 12.37 -12.47 -13.10
C ARG A 394 11.11 -11.83 -13.67
N PHE A 395 10.05 -12.62 -13.75
CA PHE A 395 8.70 -12.12 -13.98
C PHE A 395 7.94 -12.26 -12.66
N THR A 396 7.54 -11.14 -12.05
CA THR A 396 6.87 -11.14 -10.75
C THR A 396 5.39 -10.82 -10.85
N GLU A 397 4.99 -10.03 -11.86
CA GLU A 397 3.60 -9.65 -12.11
C GLU A 397 3.39 -9.46 -13.61
N ILE A 398 2.29 -10.02 -14.15
CA ILE A 398 1.87 -9.84 -15.54
C ILE A 398 0.56 -9.05 -15.57
N ASP A 399 0.54 -7.96 -16.31
CA ASP A 399 -0.66 -7.17 -16.61
C ASP A 399 -1.17 -7.55 -18.02
N LEU A 400 -2.18 -8.42 -18.11
CA LEU A 400 -2.74 -8.87 -19.39
C LEU A 400 -3.41 -7.74 -20.18
N ASP A 401 -3.93 -6.72 -19.48
CA ASP A 401 -4.58 -5.56 -20.11
C ASP A 401 -3.56 -4.61 -20.76
N ASN A 402 -2.29 -4.70 -20.36
CA ASN A 402 -1.20 -3.85 -20.84
C ASN A 402 -0.24 -4.59 -21.78
N LEU A 403 -0.58 -5.79 -22.25
CA LEU A 403 0.28 -6.50 -23.19
C LEU A 403 0.36 -5.74 -24.51
N LYS A 404 1.58 -5.40 -24.89
CA LYS A 404 1.93 -4.85 -26.20
C LYS A 404 2.45 -5.98 -27.09
N TYR A 405 2.62 -5.74 -28.38
CA TYR A 405 3.32 -6.63 -29.30
C TYR A 405 2.90 -8.10 -29.27
N ASN A 406 1.70 -8.42 -29.78
CA ASN A 406 1.20 -9.79 -30.00
C ASN A 406 1.18 -10.68 -28.71
N ASN A 407 0.58 -10.19 -27.64
CA ASN A 407 0.51 -10.90 -26.36
C ASN A 407 1.89 -11.25 -25.77
N THR A 408 2.85 -10.35 -25.90
CA THR A 408 4.21 -10.55 -25.41
C THR A 408 4.51 -9.60 -24.26
N VAL A 409 5.10 -10.11 -23.17
CA VAL A 409 5.55 -9.30 -22.03
C VAL A 409 6.86 -8.57 -22.40
N LEU A 410 7.92 -9.31 -22.75
CA LEU A 410 9.22 -8.77 -23.14
C LEU A 410 9.53 -9.10 -24.59
N THR A 411 9.57 -8.08 -25.44
CA THR A 411 9.98 -8.21 -26.86
C THR A 411 11.44 -7.78 -27.04
N VAL A 412 12.24 -8.61 -27.68
CA VAL A 412 13.66 -8.35 -27.96
C VAL A 412 13.86 -7.99 -29.43
N GLY A 413 14.39 -6.79 -29.70
CA GLY A 413 14.53 -6.23 -31.05
C GLY A 413 15.72 -6.74 -31.85
N ASN A 414 16.79 -7.15 -31.19
CA ASN A 414 18.00 -7.67 -31.83
C ASN A 414 18.43 -8.98 -31.16
N SER A 415 17.85 -10.07 -31.63
CA SER A 415 18.07 -11.40 -31.09
C SER A 415 19.48 -11.94 -31.29
N GLU A 416 20.14 -11.59 -32.39
CA GLU A 416 21.52 -12.05 -32.67
C GLU A 416 22.56 -11.43 -31.72
N LYS A 417 22.27 -10.24 -31.20
CA LYS A 417 23.14 -9.55 -30.23
C LYS A 417 22.71 -9.79 -28.79
N SER A 418 21.61 -10.50 -28.57
CA SER A 418 21.08 -10.78 -27.24
C SER A 418 21.39 -12.21 -26.85
N ASP A 419 22.36 -12.41 -25.95
CA ASP A 419 22.78 -13.72 -25.47
C ASP A 419 22.21 -13.98 -24.07
N LEU A 420 21.20 -14.87 -24.01
CA LEU A 420 20.56 -15.33 -22.79
C LEU A 420 20.92 -16.79 -22.43
N SER A 421 21.90 -17.40 -23.10
CA SER A 421 22.28 -18.81 -22.91
C SER A 421 22.76 -19.10 -21.47
N ASN A 422 23.34 -18.10 -20.79
CA ASN A 422 23.81 -18.20 -19.39
C ASN A 422 22.83 -17.54 -18.39
N THR A 423 21.69 -17.05 -18.84
CA THR A 423 20.71 -16.32 -18.01
C THR A 423 19.68 -17.29 -17.45
N VAL A 424 19.45 -17.27 -16.16
CA VAL A 424 18.30 -17.93 -15.54
C VAL A 424 17.04 -17.13 -15.84
N ILE A 425 16.05 -17.77 -16.44
CA ILE A 425 14.74 -17.17 -16.65
C ILE A 425 13.79 -17.75 -15.62
N ASN A 426 13.47 -16.92 -14.63
CA ASN A 426 12.67 -17.35 -13.50
C ASN A 426 11.20 -16.97 -13.71
N VAL A 427 10.39 -17.98 -13.95
CA VAL A 427 8.94 -17.88 -14.12
C VAL A 427 8.20 -18.74 -13.08
N LYS A 428 8.89 -19.05 -11.97
CA LYS A 428 8.34 -19.92 -10.93
C LYS A 428 7.26 -19.20 -10.10
N ASP A 429 7.45 -17.92 -9.85
CA ASP A 429 6.61 -17.13 -8.95
C ASP A 429 5.89 -16.00 -9.73
N VAL A 430 5.44 -16.29 -10.96
CA VAL A 430 4.72 -15.34 -11.79
C VAL A 430 3.28 -15.18 -11.30
N ASN A 431 2.88 -13.94 -11.10
CA ASN A 431 1.51 -13.59 -10.75
C ASN A 431 0.92 -12.64 -11.79
N PHE A 432 -0.40 -12.74 -11.94
CA PHE A 432 -1.12 -11.79 -12.74
C PHE A 432 -1.58 -10.61 -11.87
N LYS A 433 -1.60 -9.44 -12.48
CA LYS A 433 -2.06 -8.23 -11.80
C LYS A 433 -3.48 -8.42 -11.25
N SER A 434 -3.69 -7.93 -10.05
CA SER A 434 -5.00 -7.88 -9.40
C SER A 434 -6.04 -7.18 -10.28
N GLY A 435 -7.27 -7.68 -10.29
CA GLY A 435 -8.35 -7.20 -11.17
C GLY A 435 -8.33 -7.79 -12.57
N THR A 436 -7.31 -8.59 -12.93
CA THR A 436 -7.22 -9.25 -14.23
C THR A 436 -7.87 -10.62 -14.16
N GLU A 437 -8.84 -10.89 -15.06
CA GLU A 437 -9.43 -12.22 -15.19
C GLU A 437 -8.52 -13.12 -16.01
N ILE A 438 -8.03 -14.22 -15.40
CA ILE A 438 -7.28 -15.26 -16.11
C ILE A 438 -8.22 -16.40 -16.52
N ASN A 439 -7.95 -17.00 -17.69
CA ASN A 439 -8.77 -18.06 -18.26
C ASN A 439 -7.91 -19.21 -18.77
N ALA A 440 -8.40 -20.44 -18.58
CA ALA A 440 -7.78 -21.62 -19.15
C ALA A 440 -7.77 -21.54 -20.69
N GLY A 441 -6.67 -21.97 -21.30
CA GLY A 441 -6.43 -21.84 -22.73
C GLY A 441 -5.74 -20.55 -23.16
N THR A 442 -5.61 -19.54 -22.27
CA THR A 442 -4.84 -18.32 -22.56
C THR A 442 -3.37 -18.68 -22.78
N THR A 443 -2.81 -18.13 -23.85
CA THR A 443 -1.39 -18.31 -24.21
C THR A 443 -0.75 -16.93 -24.40
N LEU A 444 0.40 -16.72 -23.77
CA LEU A 444 1.18 -15.49 -23.86
C LEU A 444 2.67 -15.80 -24.00
N ASN A 445 3.39 -14.89 -24.65
CA ASN A 445 4.84 -14.94 -24.71
C ASN A 445 5.44 -14.15 -23.54
N LEU A 446 6.22 -14.78 -22.71
CA LEU A 446 6.99 -14.08 -21.66
C LEU A 446 8.18 -13.36 -22.26
N ILE A 447 8.90 -14.02 -23.19
CA ILE A 447 9.97 -13.42 -23.99
C ILE A 447 9.79 -13.83 -25.45
N ALA A 448 9.81 -12.88 -26.35
CA ALA A 448 9.77 -13.16 -27.78
C ALA A 448 10.71 -12.25 -28.57
N SER A 449 11.16 -12.74 -29.73
CA SER A 449 11.92 -11.96 -30.71
C SER A 449 11.00 -11.17 -31.64
N SER A 450 11.32 -9.92 -31.94
CA SER A 450 10.63 -9.12 -32.95
C SER A 450 11.28 -9.17 -34.34
N ASP A 451 12.54 -9.59 -34.43
CA ASP A 451 13.30 -9.66 -35.69
C ASP A 451 13.17 -11.00 -36.39
N SER A 452 12.25 -11.86 -35.95
CA SER A 452 11.99 -13.21 -36.46
C SER A 452 13.23 -14.13 -36.44
N LYS A 453 14.23 -13.80 -35.63
CA LYS A 453 15.41 -14.64 -35.41
C LYS A 453 15.31 -15.34 -34.07
N LYS A 454 15.96 -16.48 -33.96
CA LYS A 454 15.91 -17.29 -32.75
C LYS A 454 16.70 -16.63 -31.61
N LEU A 455 16.08 -16.50 -30.43
CA LEU A 455 16.76 -16.12 -29.21
C LEU A 455 17.68 -17.22 -28.75
N ASN A 456 18.91 -16.85 -28.32
CA ASN A 456 19.85 -17.79 -27.74
C ASN A 456 19.54 -18.00 -26.25
N ILE A 457 18.67 -18.99 -25.97
CA ILE A 457 18.24 -19.35 -24.61
C ILE A 457 18.58 -20.83 -24.39
N ASP A 458 19.20 -21.12 -23.26
CA ASP A 458 19.41 -22.49 -22.82
C ASP A 458 18.20 -22.98 -22.03
N LYS A 459 17.54 -24.04 -22.52
CA LYS A 459 16.35 -24.62 -21.91
C LYS A 459 16.59 -25.06 -20.45
N GLU A 460 17.79 -25.50 -20.10
CA GLU A 460 18.13 -25.94 -18.75
C GLU A 460 18.17 -24.77 -17.74
N ASN A 461 18.30 -23.55 -18.23
CA ASN A 461 18.32 -22.34 -17.41
C ASN A 461 16.92 -21.72 -17.19
N VAL A 462 15.86 -22.28 -17.80
CA VAL A 462 14.47 -21.82 -17.57
C VAL A 462 13.91 -22.55 -16.36
N LYS A 463 13.62 -21.81 -15.29
CA LYS A 463 12.97 -22.33 -14.07
C LYS A 463 11.45 -22.22 -14.24
N PHE A 464 10.81 -23.33 -14.44
CA PHE A 464 9.36 -23.43 -14.58
C PHE A 464 8.67 -23.53 -13.23
N GLY A 465 7.54 -22.83 -13.08
CA GLY A 465 6.55 -23.01 -12.04
C GLY A 465 5.21 -23.40 -12.67
N SER A 466 4.47 -24.25 -12.00
CA SER A 466 3.12 -24.63 -12.44
C SER A 466 2.03 -23.81 -11.78
N PHE A 467 2.31 -23.21 -10.63
CA PHE A 467 1.36 -22.42 -9.86
C PHE A 467 1.34 -20.96 -10.38
N MET A 468 0.13 -20.41 -10.49
CA MET A 468 -0.12 -19.01 -10.86
C MET A 468 -1.22 -18.47 -9.98
N ALA A 469 -1.09 -17.21 -9.55
CA ALA A 469 -2.14 -16.49 -8.86
C ALA A 469 -2.46 -15.18 -9.59
N ALA A 470 -3.69 -14.68 -9.44
CA ALA A 470 -4.08 -13.36 -9.88
C ALA A 470 -4.84 -12.67 -8.76
N GLY A 471 -4.26 -11.59 -8.25
CA GLY A 471 -4.80 -10.84 -7.13
C GLY A 471 -4.98 -11.69 -5.88
N VAL A 472 -6.15 -11.57 -5.25
CA VAL A 472 -6.56 -12.34 -4.07
C VAL A 472 -7.57 -13.45 -4.41
N ALA A 473 -8.14 -13.43 -5.62
CA ALA A 473 -9.33 -14.21 -5.95
C ALA A 473 -9.09 -15.44 -6.82
N GLN A 474 -7.98 -15.51 -7.56
CA GLN A 474 -7.78 -16.56 -8.57
C GLN A 474 -6.45 -17.29 -8.37
N GLU A 475 -6.48 -18.58 -8.60
CA GLU A 475 -5.32 -19.48 -8.68
C GLU A 475 -5.44 -20.38 -9.90
N GLY A 476 -4.32 -20.86 -10.40
CA GLY A 476 -4.32 -21.75 -11.53
C GLY A 476 -3.00 -22.45 -11.76
N THR A 477 -2.98 -23.28 -12.79
CA THR A 477 -1.79 -23.99 -13.27
C THR A 477 -1.56 -23.73 -14.74
N GLY A 478 -0.33 -23.87 -15.19
CA GLY A 478 0.03 -23.67 -16.58
C GLY A 478 1.26 -24.44 -17.02
N GLU A 479 1.44 -24.49 -18.32
CA GLU A 479 2.60 -25.07 -18.98
C GLU A 479 3.48 -23.97 -19.54
N LEU A 480 4.78 -24.08 -19.29
CA LEU A 480 5.80 -23.24 -19.90
C LEU A 480 6.64 -24.06 -20.87
N TYR A 481 6.87 -23.53 -22.06
CA TYR A 481 7.70 -24.18 -23.06
C TYR A 481 8.45 -23.18 -23.91
N ILE A 482 9.50 -23.62 -24.58
CA ILE A 482 10.21 -22.84 -25.59
C ILE A 482 9.70 -23.31 -26.95
N ASP A 483 9.18 -22.40 -27.75
CA ASP A 483 8.72 -22.70 -29.12
C ASP A 483 9.90 -22.84 -30.10
N ASP A 484 9.60 -23.20 -31.38
CA ASP A 484 10.61 -23.39 -32.43
C ASP A 484 11.42 -22.11 -32.74
N ASN A 485 10.84 -20.95 -32.48
CA ASN A 485 11.49 -19.64 -32.66
C ASN A 485 12.36 -19.24 -31.43
N GLY A 486 12.38 -20.03 -30.39
CA GLY A 486 13.09 -19.76 -29.15
C GLY A 486 12.36 -18.79 -28.21
N ASN A 487 11.07 -18.52 -28.46
CA ASN A 487 10.25 -17.72 -27.54
C ASN A 487 9.88 -18.54 -26.31
N ILE A 488 9.80 -17.90 -25.16
CA ILE A 488 9.28 -18.51 -23.93
C ILE A 488 7.78 -18.27 -23.86
N VAL A 489 7.02 -19.34 -23.95
CA VAL A 489 5.55 -19.32 -24.03
C VAL A 489 4.95 -19.91 -22.76
N GLN A 490 3.99 -19.21 -22.17
CA GLN A 490 3.16 -19.68 -21.07
C GLN A 490 1.75 -19.96 -21.57
N LYS A 491 1.24 -21.18 -21.33
CA LYS A 491 -0.14 -21.57 -21.60
C LYS A 491 -0.83 -21.91 -20.29
N ILE A 492 -1.89 -21.19 -19.96
CA ILE A 492 -2.71 -21.42 -18.78
C ILE A 492 -3.58 -22.66 -19.02
N THR A 493 -3.49 -23.67 -18.16
CA THR A 493 -4.20 -24.95 -18.34
C THR A 493 -5.44 -25.07 -17.47
N GLU A 494 -5.39 -24.53 -16.25
CA GLU A 494 -6.49 -24.57 -15.29
C GLU A 494 -6.54 -23.27 -14.50
N VAL A 495 -7.75 -22.80 -14.16
CA VAL A 495 -7.99 -21.63 -13.31
C VAL A 495 -9.21 -21.88 -12.44
N HIS A 496 -9.09 -21.58 -11.16
CA HIS A 496 -10.17 -21.68 -10.17
C HIS A 496 -10.09 -20.52 -9.17
N ALA A 497 -11.12 -20.38 -8.34
CA ALA A 497 -11.08 -19.44 -7.22
C ALA A 497 -10.00 -19.84 -6.22
N SER A 498 -9.27 -18.87 -5.66
CA SER A 498 -8.21 -19.13 -4.69
C SER A 498 -8.75 -19.73 -3.40
N GLY A 499 -7.97 -20.55 -2.69
CA GLY A 499 -8.38 -21.19 -1.45
C GLY A 499 -8.86 -20.23 -0.37
N GLN A 500 -8.31 -19.04 -0.28
CA GLN A 500 -8.72 -18.03 0.70
C GLN A 500 -10.11 -17.42 0.42
N THR A 501 -10.67 -17.55 -0.78
CA THR A 501 -12.02 -17.05 -1.11
C THR A 501 -13.12 -17.80 -0.35
N HIS A 502 -12.85 -19.00 0.17
CA HIS A 502 -13.74 -19.72 1.06
C HIS A 502 -14.09 -18.93 2.31
N LEU A 503 -13.15 -18.16 2.88
CA LEU A 503 -13.41 -17.31 4.05
C LEU A 503 -14.50 -16.29 3.79
N VAL A 504 -14.61 -15.84 2.54
CA VAL A 504 -15.61 -14.85 2.12
C VAL A 504 -16.99 -15.48 2.04
N ALA A 505 -17.11 -16.71 1.47
CA ALA A 505 -18.35 -17.50 1.45
C ALA A 505 -18.79 -17.86 2.88
N GLU A 506 -17.88 -18.29 3.73
CA GLU A 506 -18.12 -18.56 5.14
C GLU A 506 -18.64 -17.36 5.90
N ASN A 507 -18.10 -16.16 5.66
CA ASN A 507 -18.63 -14.93 6.27
C ASN A 507 -20.10 -14.69 5.85
N ARG A 508 -20.46 -14.96 4.61
CA ARG A 508 -21.88 -14.81 4.17
C ARG A 508 -22.79 -15.81 4.87
N ALA A 509 -22.40 -17.06 5.00
CA ALA A 509 -23.15 -18.05 5.77
C ALA A 509 -23.33 -17.64 7.24
N VAL A 510 -22.26 -17.16 7.87
CA VAL A 510 -22.29 -16.60 9.24
C VAL A 510 -23.29 -15.44 9.34
N ALA A 511 -23.25 -14.52 8.41
CA ALA A 511 -24.11 -13.33 8.42
C ALA A 511 -25.59 -13.71 8.36
N ALA A 512 -25.95 -14.67 7.50
CA ALA A 512 -27.29 -15.23 7.43
C ALA A 512 -27.70 -15.97 8.73
N ALA A 513 -26.78 -16.79 9.28
CA ALA A 513 -27.00 -17.47 10.55
C ALA A 513 -27.26 -16.50 11.71
N PHE A 514 -26.56 -15.36 11.71
CA PHE A 514 -26.73 -14.33 12.73
C PHE A 514 -28.08 -13.62 12.63
N VAL A 515 -28.52 -13.29 11.41
CA VAL A 515 -29.87 -12.73 11.16
C VAL A 515 -30.96 -13.72 11.58
N ASN A 516 -30.76 -15.03 11.33
CA ASN A 516 -31.69 -16.07 11.71
C ASN A 516 -32.00 -16.11 13.21
N GLN A 517 -31.06 -15.71 14.06
CA GLN A 517 -31.27 -15.63 15.53
C GLN A 517 -32.29 -14.55 15.91
N GLY A 518 -32.40 -13.47 15.12
CA GLY A 518 -33.49 -12.48 15.30
C GLY A 518 -34.88 -13.07 15.12
N SER A 519 -35.08 -13.99 14.17
CA SER A 519 -36.35 -14.71 13.99
C SER A 519 -36.75 -15.52 15.22
N GLU A 520 -35.78 -16.15 15.88
CA GLU A 520 -35.99 -16.92 17.11
C GLU A 520 -36.43 -16.01 18.25
N LEU A 521 -35.79 -14.85 18.39
CA LEU A 521 -36.11 -13.87 19.42
C LEU A 521 -37.53 -13.31 19.26
N ILE A 522 -37.99 -13.11 18.02
CA ILE A 522 -39.35 -12.64 17.71
C ILE A 522 -40.38 -13.72 18.09
N ALA A 523 -40.14 -15.00 17.74
CA ALA A 523 -41.03 -16.09 18.08
C ALA A 523 -41.14 -16.27 19.61
N ASP A 524 -40.05 -16.12 20.34
CA ASP A 524 -40.02 -16.17 21.79
C ASP A 524 -40.75 -14.98 22.42
N ALA A 525 -40.61 -13.79 21.86
CA ALA A 525 -41.32 -12.60 22.31
C ALA A 525 -42.86 -12.76 22.14
N LEU A 526 -43.32 -13.34 21.03
CA LEU A 526 -44.72 -13.67 20.81
C LEU A 526 -45.22 -14.71 21.79
N ASP A 527 -44.49 -15.77 22.01
CA ASP A 527 -44.84 -16.80 22.99
C ASP A 527 -45.09 -16.20 24.39
N THR A 528 -44.21 -15.33 24.85
CA THR A 528 -44.29 -14.69 26.15
C THR A 528 -45.43 -13.65 26.19
N LEU A 529 -45.62 -12.85 25.11
CA LEU A 529 -46.66 -11.85 24.99
C LEU A 529 -48.04 -12.49 25.11
N SER A 530 -48.26 -13.65 24.45
CA SER A 530 -49.55 -14.37 24.43
C SER A 530 -49.85 -15.13 25.75
N ARG A 531 -48.86 -15.37 26.59
CA ARG A 531 -48.95 -16.07 27.90
C ARG A 531 -49.04 -15.11 29.08
N THR A 532 -48.81 -13.79 28.86
CA THR A 532 -48.85 -12.79 29.93
C THR A 532 -50.30 -12.36 30.17
N ASP A 533 -50.78 -12.50 31.40
CA ASP A 533 -52.11 -12.09 31.75
C ASP A 533 -52.36 -10.60 31.56
N GLY A 534 -53.58 -10.25 31.10
CA GLY A 534 -54.07 -8.88 30.92
C GLY A 534 -54.29 -8.48 29.46
N TYR A 535 -55.44 -7.87 29.21
CA TYR A 535 -55.81 -7.34 27.91
C TYR A 535 -55.44 -5.86 27.80
N GLY A 536 -55.16 -5.39 26.60
CA GLY A 536 -54.86 -4.00 26.35
C GLY A 536 -53.52 -3.81 25.64
N VAL A 537 -52.92 -2.63 25.83
CA VAL A 537 -51.60 -2.30 25.24
C VAL A 537 -50.50 -2.84 26.12
N LYS A 538 -49.55 -3.50 25.48
CA LYS A 538 -48.34 -4.05 26.09
C LYS A 538 -47.07 -3.54 25.39
N THR A 539 -46.04 -3.22 26.14
CA THR A 539 -44.69 -3.03 25.58
C THR A 539 -43.84 -4.22 25.97
N PHE A 540 -42.92 -4.60 25.10
CA PHE A 540 -42.01 -5.70 25.35
C PHE A 540 -40.61 -5.34 24.89
N ALA A 541 -39.61 -5.89 25.61
CA ALA A 541 -38.24 -5.82 25.23
C ALA A 541 -37.59 -7.16 25.54
N ALA A 542 -36.72 -7.65 24.64
CA ALA A 542 -35.95 -8.85 24.86
C ALA A 542 -34.51 -8.67 24.37
N VAL A 543 -33.60 -9.33 25.06
CA VAL A 543 -32.17 -9.40 24.68
C VAL A 543 -31.75 -10.84 24.69
N TYR A 544 -31.09 -11.24 23.62
CA TYR A 544 -30.62 -12.57 23.36
C TYR A 544 -29.10 -12.53 23.15
N GLY A 545 -28.36 -13.23 23.98
CA GLY A 545 -26.91 -13.41 23.84
C GLY A 545 -26.60 -14.83 23.36
N ASN A 546 -25.62 -15.00 22.51
CA ASN A 546 -25.26 -16.29 21.95
C ASN A 546 -23.74 -16.52 21.84
N HIS A 547 -23.38 -17.79 21.97
CA HIS A 547 -22.13 -18.37 21.53
C HIS A 547 -22.47 -19.59 20.70
N SER A 548 -22.35 -19.48 19.40
CA SER A 548 -22.71 -20.55 18.46
C SER A 548 -21.54 -20.94 17.59
N LYS A 549 -21.45 -22.22 17.26
CA LYS A 549 -20.57 -22.79 16.24
C LYS A 549 -21.47 -23.43 15.19
N TYR A 550 -21.13 -23.28 13.93
CA TYR A 550 -21.79 -23.94 12.80
C TYR A 550 -20.79 -24.79 12.06
N ASP A 551 -21.20 -25.98 11.66
CA ASP A 551 -20.43 -26.90 10.83
C ASP A 551 -20.78 -26.67 9.35
N VAL A 552 -20.06 -25.79 8.69
CA VAL A 552 -20.24 -25.43 7.28
C VAL A 552 -19.00 -25.84 6.47
N ASN A 553 -18.46 -27.05 6.75
CA ASN A 553 -17.16 -27.51 6.27
C ASN A 553 -15.97 -26.69 6.82
N SER A 554 -16.19 -25.88 7.87
CA SER A 554 -15.18 -25.06 8.53
C SER A 554 -15.50 -24.83 9.99
N ASP A 555 -14.53 -24.36 10.77
CA ASP A 555 -14.69 -24.01 12.18
C ASP A 555 -15.23 -22.57 12.29
N LEU A 556 -16.55 -22.43 12.17
CA LEU A 556 -17.23 -21.14 12.12
C LEU A 556 -17.89 -20.82 13.46
N LYS A 557 -17.43 -19.75 14.13
CA LYS A 557 -17.89 -19.34 15.47
C LYS A 557 -18.47 -17.94 15.45
N ILE A 558 -19.63 -17.78 16.13
CA ILE A 558 -20.31 -16.50 16.29
C ILE A 558 -20.45 -16.19 17.78
N ASN A 559 -20.10 -14.99 18.20
CA ASN A 559 -20.39 -14.43 19.51
C ASN A 559 -21.14 -13.12 19.31
N GLY A 560 -22.33 -13.01 19.85
CA GLY A 560 -23.10 -11.80 19.62
C GLY A 560 -24.31 -11.68 20.53
N TRP A 561 -25.01 -10.58 20.35
CA TRP A 561 -26.28 -10.33 20.99
C TRP A 561 -27.27 -9.74 19.99
N SER A 562 -28.53 -9.99 20.24
CA SER A 562 -29.66 -9.43 19.50
C SER A 562 -30.68 -8.86 20.47
N SER A 563 -31.36 -7.81 20.09
CA SER A 563 -32.43 -7.25 20.91
C SER A 563 -33.64 -6.89 20.06
N ILE A 564 -34.79 -6.91 20.71
CA ILE A 564 -36.07 -6.48 20.15
C ILE A 564 -36.78 -5.58 21.15
N VAL A 565 -37.39 -4.52 20.67
CA VAL A 565 -38.28 -3.63 21.44
C VAL A 565 -39.53 -3.41 20.63
N GLY A 566 -40.66 -3.57 21.26
CA GLY A 566 -41.94 -3.42 20.54
C GLY A 566 -43.09 -2.98 21.41
N VAL A 567 -44.19 -2.67 20.73
CA VAL A 567 -45.50 -2.39 21.32
C VAL A 567 -46.56 -3.26 20.64
N GLY A 568 -47.43 -3.83 21.43
CA GLY A 568 -48.50 -4.69 20.95
C GLY A 568 -49.78 -4.46 21.72
N SER A 569 -50.80 -5.21 21.34
CA SER A 569 -52.07 -5.20 21.99
C SER A 569 -52.71 -6.59 21.96
N GLU A 570 -53.37 -6.94 23.05
CA GLU A 570 -54.14 -8.18 23.16
C GLU A 570 -55.60 -7.88 23.32
N LYS A 571 -56.41 -8.62 22.57
CA LYS A 571 -57.89 -8.49 22.56
C LYS A 571 -58.53 -9.85 22.78
N GLN A 572 -59.43 -9.94 23.75
CA GLN A 572 -60.26 -11.10 23.93
C GLN A 572 -61.31 -11.19 22.84
N LEU A 573 -61.40 -12.33 22.20
CA LEU A 573 -62.46 -12.70 21.27
C LEU A 573 -63.32 -13.81 21.84
N ALA A 574 -64.52 -14.09 21.23
CA ALA A 574 -65.48 -15.10 21.72
C ALA A 574 -64.86 -16.49 21.90
N GLN A 575 -63.90 -16.91 21.06
CA GLN A 575 -63.34 -18.25 21.04
C GLN A 575 -61.79 -18.33 21.42
N GLY A 576 -61.18 -17.21 21.75
CA GLY A 576 -59.76 -17.13 22.06
C GLY A 576 -59.27 -15.71 22.16
N ASP A 577 -57.95 -15.53 22.28
CA ASP A 577 -57.26 -14.28 22.48
C ASP A 577 -56.43 -13.98 21.23
N PHE A 578 -56.48 -12.75 20.73
CA PHE A 578 -55.72 -12.27 19.57
C PHE A 578 -54.75 -11.21 20.03
N SER A 579 -53.43 -11.49 19.82
CA SER A 579 -52.33 -10.57 20.12
C SER A 579 -51.68 -10.15 18.83
N TRP A 580 -51.27 -8.88 18.73
CA TRP A 580 -50.45 -8.34 17.62
C TRP A 580 -49.50 -7.27 18.12
N GLY A 581 -48.41 -7.04 17.38
CA GLY A 581 -47.46 -6.02 17.73
C GLY A 581 -46.59 -5.60 16.57
N VAL A 582 -45.95 -4.45 16.76
CA VAL A 582 -44.90 -3.94 15.88
C VAL A 582 -43.60 -3.86 16.68
N PHE A 583 -42.49 -4.07 16.04
CA PHE A 583 -41.20 -4.11 16.73
C PHE A 583 -40.07 -3.53 15.91
N TYR A 584 -39.05 -3.07 16.59
CA TYR A 584 -37.72 -2.79 16.09
C TYR A 584 -36.77 -3.85 16.62
N GLU A 585 -35.84 -4.32 15.78
CA GLU A 585 -34.80 -5.27 16.15
C GLU A 585 -33.42 -4.77 15.78
N ASN A 586 -32.40 -5.17 16.54
CA ASN A 586 -31.01 -5.01 16.19
C ASN A 586 -30.16 -6.14 16.76
N GLY A 587 -28.98 -6.33 16.15
CA GLY A 587 -27.97 -7.27 16.65
C GLY A 587 -26.59 -6.82 16.32
N SER A 588 -25.63 -7.21 17.17
CA SER A 588 -24.20 -6.99 16.96
C SER A 588 -23.44 -8.21 17.42
N GLY A 589 -22.47 -8.64 16.61
CA GLY A 589 -21.65 -9.82 16.89
C GLY A 589 -20.31 -9.78 16.20
N ASN A 590 -19.43 -10.64 16.67
CA ASN A 590 -18.15 -10.94 16.04
C ASN A 590 -18.14 -12.40 15.62
N TYR A 591 -17.42 -12.70 14.56
CA TYR A 591 -17.24 -14.05 14.10
C TYR A 591 -15.76 -14.37 13.88
N ARG A 592 -15.50 -15.67 13.86
CA ARG A 592 -14.22 -16.24 13.45
C ARG A 592 -14.49 -17.46 12.59
N THR A 593 -13.79 -17.53 11.47
CA THR A 593 -13.76 -18.72 10.62
C THR A 593 -12.33 -19.21 10.46
N ALA A 594 -12.17 -20.53 10.38
CA ALA A 594 -10.89 -21.19 10.14
C ALA A 594 -11.10 -22.40 9.26
N ASN A 595 -10.35 -22.50 8.17
CA ASN A 595 -10.46 -23.56 7.21
C ASN A 595 -9.07 -24.02 6.71
N SER A 596 -8.97 -25.25 6.28
CA SER A 596 -7.79 -25.81 5.59
C SER A 596 -8.19 -26.23 4.19
N PHE A 597 -7.61 -25.60 3.19
CA PHE A 597 -7.86 -25.90 1.79
C PHE A 597 -6.52 -26.12 1.08
N ASN A 598 -6.39 -27.20 0.29
CA ASN A 598 -5.17 -27.59 -0.40
C ASN A 598 -3.90 -27.65 0.50
N ASN A 599 -4.06 -28.11 1.76
CA ASN A 599 -3.00 -28.13 2.80
C ASN A 599 -2.53 -26.73 3.28
N GLU A 600 -3.21 -25.68 2.91
CA GLU A 600 -3.01 -24.35 3.46
C GLU A 600 -4.09 -24.02 4.47
N PHE A 601 -3.71 -23.32 5.55
CA PHE A 601 -4.62 -22.91 6.62
C PHE A 601 -4.99 -21.45 6.46
N PHE A 602 -6.29 -21.20 6.37
CA PHE A 602 -6.86 -19.86 6.26
C PHE A 602 -7.69 -19.52 7.49
N ARG A 603 -7.64 -18.29 7.93
CA ARG A 603 -8.42 -17.77 9.05
C ARG A 603 -8.92 -16.36 8.73
N GLY A 604 -10.21 -16.11 9.01
CA GLY A 604 -10.85 -14.80 8.95
C GLY A 604 -11.52 -14.45 10.27
N ASP A 605 -11.45 -13.18 10.65
CA ASP A 605 -12.17 -12.59 11.77
C ASP A 605 -12.96 -11.38 11.24
N GLY A 606 -14.11 -11.07 11.87
CA GLY A 606 -14.87 -9.89 11.45
C GLY A 606 -16.04 -9.59 12.36
N SER A 607 -16.86 -8.62 11.95
CA SER A 607 -18.01 -8.13 12.70
C SER A 607 -19.30 -8.20 11.88
N LEU A 608 -20.42 -8.31 12.58
CA LEU A 608 -21.76 -8.40 12.04
C LEU A 608 -22.68 -7.43 12.80
N VAL A 609 -23.48 -6.67 12.07
CA VAL A 609 -24.49 -5.79 12.65
C VAL A 609 -25.74 -5.85 11.79
N TYR A 610 -26.91 -6.07 12.39
CA TYR A 610 -28.17 -5.91 11.67
C TYR A 610 -29.11 -4.97 12.39
N ASN A 611 -30.01 -4.32 11.65
CA ASN A 611 -31.08 -3.48 12.13
C ASN A 611 -32.33 -3.71 11.27
N GLY A 612 -33.48 -3.78 11.90
CA GLY A 612 -34.73 -4.02 11.17
C GLY A 612 -35.94 -3.75 12.02
N GLY A 613 -37.07 -4.13 11.47
CA GLY A 613 -38.32 -4.06 12.18
C GLY A 613 -39.35 -4.93 11.51
N GLY A 614 -40.48 -5.07 12.17
CA GLY A 614 -41.52 -5.93 11.64
C GLY A 614 -42.83 -5.88 12.42
N ILE A 615 -43.70 -6.81 12.05
CA ILE A 615 -44.99 -7.03 12.67
C ILE A 615 -45.13 -8.48 13.07
N ALA A 616 -45.84 -8.73 14.13
CA ALA A 616 -46.13 -10.07 14.64
C ALA A 616 -47.54 -10.19 15.18
N ALA A 617 -48.12 -11.38 15.07
CA ALA A 617 -49.48 -11.67 15.58
C ALA A 617 -49.60 -13.11 16.04
N SER A 618 -50.45 -13.35 17.03
CA SER A 618 -50.80 -14.69 17.49
C SER A 618 -52.31 -14.78 17.81
N TYR A 619 -52.86 -15.99 17.66
CA TYR A 619 -54.22 -16.30 18.04
C TYR A 619 -54.24 -17.60 18.87
N ALA A 620 -54.62 -17.49 20.14
CA ALA A 620 -54.69 -18.58 21.07
C ALA A 620 -56.18 -18.94 21.40
N LYS A 621 -56.59 -20.16 21.05
CA LYS A 621 -57.96 -20.64 21.34
C LYS A 621 -58.07 -21.08 22.81
N LYS A 622 -59.27 -20.91 23.36
CA LYS A 622 -59.61 -21.43 24.73
C LYS A 622 -59.38 -22.95 24.89
N SER A 623 -59.37 -23.70 23.77
CA SER A 623 -59.05 -25.13 23.72
C SER A 623 -57.54 -25.45 23.80
N GLY A 624 -56.67 -24.43 23.97
CA GLY A 624 -55.24 -24.55 24.07
C GLY A 624 -54.48 -24.60 22.72
N SER A 625 -55.18 -24.66 21.59
CA SER A 625 -54.51 -24.57 20.27
C SER A 625 -54.19 -23.12 19.95
N TYR A 626 -53.02 -22.88 19.34
CA TYR A 626 -52.61 -21.53 18.92
C TYR A 626 -51.91 -21.50 17.55
N THR A 627 -51.89 -20.32 16.94
CA THR A 627 -51.13 -20.00 15.73
C THR A 627 -50.43 -18.69 15.92
N GLU A 628 -49.21 -18.56 15.35
CA GLU A 628 -48.43 -17.35 15.40
C GLU A 628 -47.78 -17.05 14.04
N ALA A 629 -47.52 -15.78 13.76
CA ALA A 629 -46.84 -15.38 12.52
C ALA A 629 -46.10 -14.07 12.74
N SER A 630 -45.06 -13.86 12.02
CA SER A 630 -44.34 -12.58 11.95
C SER A 630 -43.79 -12.31 10.55
N LEU A 631 -43.66 -11.03 10.23
CA LEU A 631 -42.93 -10.53 9.06
C LEU A 631 -41.92 -9.48 9.53
N ARG A 632 -40.69 -9.52 8.96
CA ARG A 632 -39.63 -8.60 9.29
C ARG A 632 -38.82 -8.22 8.07
N ALA A 633 -38.17 -7.07 8.11
CA ALA A 633 -37.21 -6.61 7.12
C ALA A 633 -36.17 -5.68 7.74
N GLY A 634 -34.97 -5.64 7.16
CA GLY A 634 -33.90 -4.79 7.68
C GLY A 634 -32.66 -4.81 6.81
N MET A 635 -31.59 -4.27 7.39
CA MET A 635 -30.26 -4.20 6.78
C MET A 635 -29.26 -4.97 7.61
N LEU A 636 -28.41 -5.73 6.95
CA LEU A 636 -27.31 -6.50 7.50
C LEU A 636 -26.00 -5.94 6.99
N LYS A 637 -25.08 -5.62 7.90
CA LYS A 637 -23.69 -5.25 7.62
C LYS A 637 -22.78 -6.37 8.08
N SER A 638 -21.86 -6.77 7.22
CA SER A 638 -20.79 -7.70 7.55
C SER A 638 -19.45 -7.13 7.12
N GLU A 639 -18.45 -7.26 7.98
CA GLU A 639 -17.08 -6.82 7.72
C GLU A 639 -16.13 -7.98 7.98
N MET A 640 -15.11 -8.10 7.16
CA MET A 640 -14.01 -9.04 7.35
C MET A 640 -12.68 -8.28 7.32
N ASP A 641 -11.83 -8.53 8.30
CA ASP A 641 -10.57 -7.81 8.47
C ASP A 641 -9.40 -8.62 7.93
N ASN A 642 -8.61 -8.03 7.00
CA ASN A 642 -7.28 -8.47 6.56
C ASN A 642 -7.08 -9.98 6.36
N ALA A 643 -8.14 -10.72 6.02
CA ALA A 643 -8.10 -12.18 5.88
C ALA A 643 -7.65 -12.65 4.50
N LEU A 644 -7.84 -11.82 3.47
CA LEU A 644 -7.37 -12.09 2.10
C LEU A 644 -5.97 -11.52 1.93
N LYS A 645 -5.06 -12.27 1.35
CA LYS A 645 -3.68 -11.84 1.10
C LYS A 645 -3.36 -11.95 -0.37
N ASP A 646 -2.69 -10.93 -0.88
CA ASP A 646 -2.05 -11.04 -2.18
C ASP A 646 -0.71 -11.79 -2.04
N ILE A 647 -0.05 -12.01 -3.14
CA ILE A 647 1.23 -12.71 -3.21
C ILE A 647 2.38 -11.99 -2.48
N THR A 648 2.24 -10.69 -2.23
CA THR A 648 3.23 -9.92 -1.45
C THR A 648 3.00 -10.09 0.04
N GLY A 649 1.89 -10.75 0.43
CA GLY A 649 1.44 -10.91 1.81
C GLY A 649 0.69 -9.71 2.36
N ALA A 650 0.36 -8.71 1.52
CA ALA A 650 -0.49 -7.60 1.93
C ALA A 650 -1.90 -8.10 2.22
N GLY A 651 -2.44 -7.71 3.38
CA GLY A 651 -3.75 -8.16 3.85
C GLY A 651 -4.86 -7.22 3.41
N TYR A 652 -5.98 -7.79 2.97
CA TYR A 652 -7.17 -7.07 2.53
C TYR A 652 -8.40 -7.58 3.27
N GLY A 653 -9.34 -6.69 3.56
CA GLY A 653 -10.65 -6.98 4.08
C GLY A 653 -11.73 -6.45 3.17
N TYR A 654 -13.00 -6.68 3.53
CA TYR A 654 -14.13 -6.11 2.81
C TYR A 654 -15.27 -5.76 3.74
N LYS A 655 -16.22 -4.98 3.22
CA LYS A 655 -17.48 -4.60 3.88
C LYS A 655 -18.64 -4.84 2.92
N SER A 656 -19.70 -5.45 3.44
CA SER A 656 -20.94 -5.69 2.71
C SER A 656 -22.12 -5.17 3.49
N GLU A 657 -23.11 -4.59 2.79
CA GLU A 657 -24.37 -4.12 3.38
C GLU A 657 -25.53 -4.56 2.48
N THR A 658 -26.37 -5.47 2.98
CA THR A 658 -27.45 -6.08 2.21
C THR A 658 -28.77 -6.02 2.98
N ALA A 659 -29.89 -6.00 2.26
CA ALA A 659 -31.19 -6.14 2.87
C ALA A 659 -31.46 -7.61 3.26
N TYR A 660 -32.31 -7.79 4.28
CA TYR A 660 -32.88 -9.09 4.61
C TYR A 660 -34.38 -8.99 4.81
N TYR A 661 -35.07 -10.07 4.51
CA TYR A 661 -36.48 -10.24 4.70
C TYR A 661 -36.73 -11.55 5.46
N GLY A 662 -37.70 -11.58 6.38
CA GLY A 662 -37.99 -12.80 7.11
C GLY A 662 -39.47 -12.95 7.39
N ALA A 663 -39.90 -14.20 7.46
CA ALA A 663 -41.24 -14.61 7.84
C ALA A 663 -41.16 -15.78 8.84
N HIS A 664 -42.11 -15.84 9.75
CA HIS A 664 -42.21 -16.95 10.69
C HIS A 664 -43.68 -17.34 10.77
N LEU A 665 -43.96 -18.65 10.84
CA LEU A 665 -45.28 -19.23 11.06
C LEU A 665 -45.16 -20.35 12.07
N GLY A 666 -45.95 -20.28 13.14
CA GLY A 666 -46.01 -21.29 14.19
C GLY A 666 -47.41 -21.81 14.45
N ILE A 667 -47.52 -23.07 14.81
CA ILE A 667 -48.74 -23.71 15.29
C ILE A 667 -48.39 -24.57 16.51
N GLY A 668 -49.28 -24.63 17.47
CA GLY A 668 -49.07 -25.49 18.62
C GLY A 668 -50.36 -25.74 19.41
N LYS A 669 -50.18 -26.60 20.44
CA LYS A 669 -51.24 -26.93 21.37
C LYS A 669 -50.73 -27.12 22.79
N ILE A 670 -51.22 -26.30 23.69
CA ILE A 670 -50.96 -26.43 25.13
C ILE A 670 -52.00 -27.44 25.71
N LEU A 671 -51.46 -28.52 26.26
CA LEU A 671 -52.19 -29.56 26.95
C LEU A 671 -52.04 -29.36 28.46
N THR A 672 -53.09 -28.98 29.14
CA THR A 672 -53.15 -28.88 30.59
C THR A 672 -53.23 -30.30 31.20
N LEU A 673 -52.18 -30.71 31.90
CA LEU A 673 -52.14 -32.02 32.58
C LEU A 673 -52.79 -31.99 33.93
N ASN A 674 -52.64 -30.94 34.68
CA ASN A 674 -53.25 -30.65 35.97
C ASN A 674 -53.20 -29.14 36.27
N GLU A 675 -53.68 -28.71 37.43
CA GLU A 675 -53.72 -27.28 37.86
C GLU A 675 -52.36 -26.57 37.81
N SER A 676 -51.26 -27.31 37.94
CA SER A 676 -49.90 -26.75 38.01
C SER A 676 -48.99 -27.10 36.84
N THR A 677 -49.43 -27.99 35.94
CA THR A 677 -48.54 -28.44 34.87
C THR A 677 -49.22 -28.48 33.51
N SER A 678 -48.46 -28.09 32.49
CA SER A 678 -48.89 -28.19 31.11
C SER A 678 -47.74 -28.65 30.17
N VAL A 679 -48.13 -29.19 29.04
CA VAL A 679 -47.20 -29.54 27.94
C VAL A 679 -47.63 -28.79 26.71
N ASP A 680 -46.73 -28.05 26.10
CA ASP A 680 -46.87 -27.43 24.84
C ASP A 680 -46.17 -28.30 23.78
N VAL A 681 -46.89 -28.62 22.67
CA VAL A 681 -46.35 -29.31 21.50
C VAL A 681 -46.50 -28.39 20.33
N TYR A 682 -45.37 -28.06 19.65
CA TYR A 682 -45.38 -27.02 18.61
C TYR A 682 -44.55 -27.38 17.40
N GLY A 683 -44.93 -26.75 16.26
CA GLY A 683 -44.13 -26.67 15.04
C GLY A 683 -44.03 -25.24 14.58
N LYS A 684 -42.81 -24.80 14.27
CA LYS A 684 -42.50 -23.44 13.78
C LYS A 684 -41.69 -23.53 12.50
N PHE A 685 -42.09 -22.76 11.49
CA PHE A 685 -41.38 -22.58 10.26
C PHE A 685 -40.82 -21.15 10.19
N PHE A 686 -39.57 -21.04 9.83
CA PHE A 686 -38.85 -19.78 9.68
C PHE A 686 -38.32 -19.69 8.26
N HIS A 687 -38.56 -18.57 7.61
CA HIS A 687 -38.03 -18.21 6.30
C HIS A 687 -37.25 -16.92 6.47
N THR A 688 -36.05 -16.87 5.92
CA THR A 688 -35.21 -15.66 5.86
C THR A 688 -34.52 -15.62 4.51
N ASP A 689 -34.59 -14.50 3.82
CA ASP A 689 -33.84 -14.21 2.59
C ASP A 689 -32.89 -13.03 2.84
N ASN A 690 -31.61 -13.22 2.55
CA ASN A 690 -30.58 -12.19 2.60
C ASN A 690 -30.15 -11.91 1.17
N GLU A 691 -30.32 -10.68 0.71
CA GLU A 691 -29.98 -10.28 -0.65
C GLU A 691 -28.50 -10.51 -0.97
N GLY A 692 -28.21 -10.73 -2.26
CA GLY A 692 -26.86 -10.80 -2.79
C GLY A 692 -26.14 -9.46 -2.74
N ASP A 693 -24.83 -9.49 -3.01
CA ASP A 693 -23.98 -8.29 -3.05
C ASP A 693 -22.81 -8.46 -4.03
N ASN A 694 -22.34 -7.35 -4.56
CA ASN A 694 -21.17 -7.30 -5.42
C ASN A 694 -20.20 -6.26 -4.88
N PHE A 695 -18.94 -6.64 -4.72
CA PHE A 695 -17.88 -5.73 -4.24
C PHE A 695 -16.52 -6.12 -4.79
N ASP A 696 -15.56 -5.19 -4.67
CA ASP A 696 -14.19 -5.39 -5.09
C ASP A 696 -13.26 -5.49 -3.86
N VAL A 697 -12.31 -6.42 -3.89
CA VAL A 697 -11.22 -6.53 -2.93
C VAL A 697 -9.90 -6.53 -3.67
N ALA A 698 -9.03 -5.57 -3.38
CA ALA A 698 -7.76 -5.39 -4.08
C ALA A 698 -7.90 -5.29 -5.62
N GLY A 699 -9.07 -4.88 -6.15
CA GLY A 699 -9.38 -4.84 -7.58
C GLY A 699 -10.01 -6.12 -8.14
N ASP A 700 -10.06 -7.23 -7.38
CA ASP A 700 -10.75 -8.45 -7.79
C ASP A 700 -12.22 -8.38 -7.43
N LYS A 701 -13.08 -8.82 -8.36
CA LYS A 701 -14.55 -8.80 -8.20
C LYS A 701 -15.06 -10.04 -7.49
N PHE A 702 -15.95 -9.81 -6.52
CA PHE A 702 -16.68 -10.82 -5.80
C PHE A 702 -18.17 -10.60 -5.99
N GLU A 703 -18.90 -11.67 -6.31
CA GLU A 703 -20.35 -11.66 -6.54
C GLU A 703 -20.99 -12.71 -5.62
N PHE A 704 -21.88 -12.26 -4.73
CA PHE A 704 -22.67 -13.13 -3.87
C PHE A 704 -24.07 -13.27 -4.42
N ASP A 705 -24.58 -14.50 -4.44
CA ASP A 705 -25.99 -14.77 -4.60
C ASP A 705 -26.77 -14.50 -3.29
N SER A 706 -28.09 -14.40 -3.37
CA SER A 706 -28.93 -14.33 -2.19
C SER A 706 -28.88 -15.64 -1.40
N ILE A 707 -28.95 -15.54 -0.05
CA ILE A 707 -29.01 -16.71 0.82
C ILE A 707 -30.41 -16.84 1.37
N THR A 708 -31.08 -17.92 1.02
CA THR A 708 -32.39 -18.29 1.55
C THR A 708 -32.21 -19.34 2.65
N SER A 709 -32.76 -19.09 3.83
CA SER A 709 -32.82 -20.05 4.93
C SER A 709 -34.26 -20.43 5.23
N ASP A 710 -34.57 -21.72 5.14
CA ASP A 710 -35.88 -22.30 5.44
C ASP A 710 -35.72 -23.35 6.54
N ARG A 711 -36.23 -23.02 7.76
CA ARG A 711 -36.08 -23.91 8.92
C ARG A 711 -37.41 -24.39 9.46
N LEU A 712 -37.49 -25.67 9.75
CA LEU A 712 -38.60 -26.29 10.47
C LEU A 712 -38.15 -26.71 11.85
N ARG A 713 -38.78 -26.18 12.90
CA ARG A 713 -38.55 -26.56 14.29
C ARG A 713 -39.77 -27.31 14.80
N LEU A 714 -39.59 -28.52 15.33
CA LEU A 714 -40.60 -29.31 16.03
C LEU A 714 -40.16 -29.49 17.47
N GLY A 715 -40.98 -29.11 18.43
CA GLY A 715 -40.61 -29.14 19.82
C GLY A 715 -41.73 -29.42 20.80
N THR A 716 -41.31 -29.68 22.04
CA THR A 716 -42.20 -29.78 23.18
C THR A 716 -41.58 -29.06 24.38
N ARG A 717 -42.48 -28.43 25.15
CA ARG A 717 -42.12 -27.67 26.36
C ARG A 717 -43.02 -28.08 27.53
N TYR A 718 -42.43 -28.57 28.61
CA TYR A 718 -43.07 -28.89 29.87
C TYR A 718 -42.98 -27.74 30.81
N THR A 719 -44.12 -27.19 31.28
CA THR A 719 -44.21 -26.04 32.17
C THR A 719 -44.74 -26.44 33.51
N VAL A 720 -44.13 -25.95 34.60
CA VAL A 720 -44.54 -26.18 36.00
C VAL A 720 -44.81 -24.83 36.65
N ASN A 721 -46.01 -24.58 37.04
CA ASN A 721 -46.44 -23.40 37.81
C ASN A 721 -46.30 -23.68 39.28
N LYS A 722 -45.25 -23.10 39.91
CA LYS A 722 -44.97 -23.30 41.37
C LYS A 722 -45.91 -22.51 42.25
N ASN A 723 -46.39 -21.36 41.80
CA ASN A 723 -47.35 -20.48 42.42
C ASN A 723 -47.80 -19.42 41.40
N ASN A 724 -48.71 -18.51 41.80
CA ASN A 724 -49.18 -17.43 40.94
C ASN A 724 -48.10 -16.41 40.55
N LYS A 725 -46.83 -16.58 40.91
CA LYS A 725 -45.70 -15.66 40.61
C LYS A 725 -44.61 -16.29 39.73
N TRP A 726 -44.41 -17.57 39.86
CA TRP A 726 -43.29 -18.28 39.26
C TRP A 726 -43.76 -19.50 38.47
N SER A 727 -43.28 -19.60 37.26
CA SER A 727 -43.37 -20.82 36.46
C SER A 727 -41.98 -21.19 35.93
N SER A 728 -41.63 -22.44 35.92
CA SER A 728 -40.41 -22.96 35.28
C SER A 728 -40.83 -23.84 34.09
N TYR A 729 -40.00 -23.85 33.06
CA TYR A 729 -40.22 -24.70 31.91
C TYR A 729 -38.96 -25.37 31.41
N TYR A 730 -39.14 -26.51 30.76
CA TYR A 730 -38.14 -27.36 30.20
C TYR A 730 -38.56 -27.78 28.80
N GLY A 731 -37.70 -27.60 27.79
CA GLY A 731 -38.06 -27.88 26.41
C GLY A 731 -36.98 -28.71 25.70
N ILE A 732 -37.42 -29.45 24.73
CA ILE A 732 -36.56 -30.07 23.71
C ILE A 732 -37.15 -29.80 22.34
N ALA A 733 -36.30 -29.60 21.34
CA ALA A 733 -36.74 -29.44 19.96
C ALA A 733 -35.70 -30.00 18.99
N TRP A 734 -36.19 -30.39 17.84
CA TRP A 734 -35.43 -30.68 16.65
C TRP A 734 -35.69 -29.57 15.62
N GLU A 735 -34.65 -29.11 14.98
CA GLU A 735 -34.69 -28.12 13.90
C GLU A 735 -33.95 -28.65 12.69
N TYR A 736 -34.51 -28.45 11.51
CA TYR A 736 -33.88 -28.80 10.25
C TYR A 736 -33.83 -27.57 9.34
N GLU A 737 -32.64 -27.24 8.87
CA GLU A 737 -32.42 -26.24 7.82
C GLU A 737 -32.45 -26.94 6.46
N PHE A 738 -33.36 -26.52 5.59
CA PHE A 738 -33.55 -27.11 4.26
C PHE A 738 -32.64 -26.49 3.21
N ASN A 739 -32.20 -25.25 3.41
CA ASN A 739 -31.40 -24.42 2.51
C ASN A 739 -30.21 -23.84 3.27
N GLY A 740 -29.84 -22.64 3.01
CA GLY A 740 -28.74 -21.94 3.70
C GLY A 740 -27.44 -22.02 2.94
N ASP A 741 -27.52 -22.21 1.62
CA ASP A 741 -26.37 -22.24 0.72
C ASP A 741 -25.86 -20.82 0.47
N ALA A 742 -24.54 -20.63 0.69
CA ALA A 742 -23.84 -19.38 0.42
C ALA A 742 -23.03 -19.54 -0.87
N ASP A 743 -23.70 -19.33 -1.99
CA ASP A 743 -23.10 -19.37 -3.31
C ASP A 743 -22.44 -18.03 -3.67
N MET A 744 -21.25 -18.10 -4.27
CA MET A 744 -20.55 -16.92 -4.74
C MET A 744 -19.59 -17.24 -5.89
N LYS A 745 -19.19 -16.19 -6.57
CA LYS A 745 -18.11 -16.18 -7.56
C LYS A 745 -17.04 -15.17 -7.19
N ALA A 746 -15.81 -15.51 -7.47
CA ALA A 746 -14.66 -14.62 -7.40
C ALA A 746 -14.02 -14.57 -8.81
N MET A 747 -13.98 -13.37 -9.41
CA MET A 747 -13.50 -13.18 -10.80
C MET A 747 -14.13 -14.19 -11.78
N ASN A 748 -15.47 -14.34 -11.77
CA ASN A 748 -16.25 -15.29 -12.55
C ASN A 748 -15.97 -16.80 -12.28
N LYS A 749 -15.12 -17.13 -11.30
CA LYS A 749 -14.86 -18.52 -10.89
C LYS A 749 -15.75 -18.86 -9.71
N ALA A 750 -16.44 -19.99 -9.78
CA ALA A 750 -17.27 -20.46 -8.67
C ALA A 750 -16.38 -20.77 -7.45
N VAL A 751 -16.80 -20.27 -6.30
CA VAL A 751 -16.23 -20.66 -5.00
C VAL A 751 -17.09 -21.81 -4.48
N PRO A 752 -16.50 -22.90 -3.92
CA PRO A 752 -17.28 -23.98 -3.35
C PRO A 752 -18.32 -23.48 -2.34
N THR A 753 -19.55 -23.92 -2.53
CA THR A 753 -20.71 -23.56 -1.71
C THR A 753 -20.48 -23.90 -0.24
N GLN A 754 -20.78 -22.95 0.64
CA GLN A 754 -20.85 -23.17 2.08
C GLN A 754 -22.32 -23.31 2.47
N SER A 755 -22.71 -24.40 3.12
CA SER A 755 -24.10 -24.69 3.43
C SER A 755 -24.32 -24.85 4.91
N MET A 756 -25.45 -24.29 5.41
CA MET A 756 -25.93 -24.51 6.77
C MET A 756 -26.99 -25.62 6.84
N GLN A 757 -27.21 -26.35 5.73
CA GLN A 757 -28.22 -27.40 5.66
C GLN A 757 -27.93 -28.52 6.64
N GLY A 758 -28.96 -28.89 7.43
CA GLY A 758 -28.83 -30.05 8.31
C GLY A 758 -29.69 -29.97 9.56
N SER A 759 -29.45 -30.93 10.46
CA SER A 759 -30.21 -31.10 11.69
C SER A 759 -29.52 -30.51 12.90
N SER A 760 -30.27 -29.79 13.71
CA SER A 760 -29.86 -29.32 15.02
C SER A 760 -30.84 -29.77 16.11
N TYR A 761 -30.34 -30.07 17.28
CA TYR A 761 -31.11 -30.42 18.44
C TYR A 761 -30.97 -29.33 19.51
N MET A 762 -32.06 -29.00 20.17
CA MET A 762 -32.11 -27.95 21.19
C MET A 762 -32.67 -28.49 22.50
N ALA A 763 -32.02 -28.15 23.59
CA ALA A 763 -32.56 -28.30 24.93
C ALA A 763 -32.73 -26.90 25.56
N GLU A 764 -33.84 -26.68 26.25
CA GLU A 764 -34.20 -25.39 26.83
C GLU A 764 -34.58 -25.53 28.31
N ILE A 765 -34.15 -24.56 29.10
CA ILE A 765 -34.64 -24.35 30.48
C ILE A 765 -34.97 -22.87 30.64
N GLY A 766 -36.11 -22.58 31.28
CA GLY A 766 -36.50 -21.20 31.50
C GLY A 766 -37.35 -21.00 32.75
N LEU A 767 -37.47 -19.74 33.11
CA LEU A 767 -38.17 -19.24 34.29
C LEU A 767 -38.97 -18.01 33.91
N ASN A 768 -40.31 -18.04 34.14
CA ASN A 768 -41.16 -16.88 34.00
C ASN A 768 -41.53 -16.37 35.42
N TYR A 769 -41.50 -15.04 35.58
CA TYR A 769 -41.79 -14.36 36.83
C TYR A 769 -42.79 -13.21 36.63
N GLN A 770 -43.92 -13.29 37.30
CA GLN A 770 -44.87 -12.21 37.40
C GLN A 770 -45.10 -11.88 38.89
N PRO A 771 -44.75 -10.67 39.39
CA PRO A 771 -44.70 -10.38 40.82
C PRO A 771 -46.02 -10.62 41.58
N ASN A 772 -47.15 -10.32 40.94
CA ASN A 772 -48.52 -10.68 41.38
C ASN A 772 -49.49 -10.49 40.19
N THR A 773 -50.72 -10.96 40.28
CA THR A 773 -51.74 -10.85 39.22
C THR A 773 -52.12 -9.41 38.89
N ALA A 774 -51.86 -8.44 39.76
CA ALA A 774 -52.06 -7.02 39.54
C ALA A 774 -50.79 -6.28 39.07
N SER A 775 -49.65 -6.98 38.94
CA SER A 775 -48.40 -6.38 38.48
C SER A 775 -48.47 -6.12 36.95
N PRO A 776 -48.12 -4.92 36.50
CA PRO A 776 -48.04 -4.66 35.06
C PRO A 776 -46.79 -5.31 34.44
N TRP A 777 -45.85 -5.81 35.23
CA TRP A 777 -44.60 -6.41 34.80
C TRP A 777 -44.61 -7.92 34.77
N SER A 778 -44.07 -8.50 33.70
CA SER A 778 -43.74 -9.92 33.57
C SER A 778 -42.31 -10.03 33.00
N PHE A 779 -41.56 -11.03 33.52
CA PHE A 779 -40.20 -11.27 33.09
C PHE A 779 -40.03 -12.73 32.68
N ASP A 780 -39.28 -12.98 31.62
CA ASP A 780 -38.85 -14.32 31.19
C ASP A 780 -37.35 -14.41 31.12
N LEU A 781 -36.77 -15.51 31.57
CA LEU A 781 -35.36 -15.83 31.49
C LEU A 781 -35.24 -17.24 30.96
N SER A 782 -34.50 -17.44 29.85
CA SER A 782 -34.23 -18.78 29.34
C SER A 782 -32.78 -18.96 28.90
N MET A 783 -32.37 -20.24 28.93
CA MET A 783 -31.11 -20.70 28.38
C MET A 783 -31.37 -21.89 27.47
N ARG A 784 -30.60 -21.95 26.38
CA ARG A 784 -30.68 -23.04 25.40
C ARG A 784 -29.27 -23.58 25.11
N GLY A 785 -29.17 -24.89 24.98
CA GLY A 785 -28.00 -25.58 24.46
C GLY A 785 -28.36 -26.19 23.10
N TYR A 786 -27.42 -26.18 22.17
CA TYR A 786 -27.56 -26.71 20.81
C TYR A 786 -26.51 -27.77 20.52
N ALA A 787 -26.88 -28.76 19.72
CA ALA A 787 -26.02 -29.82 19.23
C ALA A 787 -26.42 -30.21 17.78
N GLY A 788 -25.49 -30.62 16.94
CA GLY A 788 -25.70 -30.91 15.53
C GLY A 788 -25.06 -29.87 14.64
N GLU A 789 -25.69 -29.48 13.53
CA GLU A 789 -25.21 -28.45 12.59
C GLU A 789 -24.95 -27.09 13.28
N ARG A 790 -25.80 -26.76 14.24
CA ARG A 790 -25.56 -25.68 15.19
C ARG A 790 -25.17 -26.25 16.53
N GLU A 791 -24.04 -25.85 17.07
CA GLU A 791 -23.56 -26.18 18.41
C GLU A 791 -23.46 -24.92 19.27
N GLY A 792 -23.44 -25.07 20.60
CA GLY A 792 -23.22 -23.98 21.53
C GLY A 792 -24.37 -23.68 22.44
N PHE A 793 -24.46 -22.43 22.92
CA PHE A 793 -25.49 -22.03 23.86
C PHE A 793 -25.96 -20.59 23.64
N SER A 794 -27.17 -20.32 24.14
CA SER A 794 -27.74 -18.98 24.17
C SER A 794 -28.50 -18.69 25.45
N GLY A 795 -28.66 -17.40 25.76
CA GLY A 795 -29.48 -16.92 26.86
C GLY A 795 -30.39 -15.79 26.41
N ASN A 796 -31.62 -15.79 26.89
CA ASN A 796 -32.62 -14.77 26.61
C ASN A 796 -33.19 -14.18 27.88
N VAL A 797 -33.34 -12.86 27.92
CA VAL A 797 -34.01 -12.10 28.96
C VAL A 797 -35.08 -11.25 28.31
N GLN A 798 -36.31 -11.38 28.79
CA GLN A 798 -37.42 -10.59 28.27
C GLN A 798 -38.19 -9.92 29.42
N ALA A 799 -38.70 -8.71 29.15
CA ALA A 799 -39.58 -7.96 30.02
C ALA A 799 -40.81 -7.48 29.24
N ILE A 800 -41.96 -7.62 29.84
CA ILE A 800 -43.24 -7.13 29.32
C ILE A 800 -43.88 -6.20 30.33
N TYR A 801 -44.39 -5.08 29.87
CA TYR A 801 -45.17 -4.15 30.67
C TYR A 801 -46.58 -3.99 30.04
N ASN A 802 -47.62 -4.26 30.83
CA ASN A 802 -49.01 -4.16 30.46
C ASN A 802 -49.61 -2.86 31.02
N PHE A 803 -50.19 -2.01 30.14
CA PHE A 803 -50.76 -0.72 30.53
C PHE A 803 -52.18 -0.81 31.05
#